data_e6f985870741b567fe386e7b6dbf508b
#
_entry.id   e6f985870741b567fe386e7b6dbf508b
#
_cell.length_a   1.000
_cell.length_b   1.000
_cell.length_c   1.000
_cell.angle_alpha   90.00
_cell.angle_beta   90.00
_cell.angle_gamma   90.00
#
_symmetry.space_group_name_H-M   'P 1'
#
loop_
_entity.id
_entity.type
_entity.pdbx_description
1 polymer ?
#
loop_
_entity_poly.entity_id
_entity_poly.type
_entity_poly.pdbx_seq_one_letter_code
_entity_poly.pdbx_strand_id
1 'polypeptide(L)'
;MQVARGWSVGRLFRLLRGSGGRWQQREGDNFTLAYAQSLSHRLPLLYLVVVFDLLLVAARFRTMAPGWLVAVGPVALGSFSLWRAHYWRPAAVARRSIDVLRHDLKAMSWLGSVAGFLMSLWCMALYVHGDEASQSFVHYILAVTLFSGILGLGQSPLTALRIAIATTIPTSGQILFGGHPNAVPVMAVQVVVTTLLLLITNGHHRDFVRLELSRQQLARREREAARLAQENLLQATVDPLTGGLNRRAILTRLEEELATTDPARAPAWLALIDLDGFKHVNDTYGHAAGDAVLSAVANRLEELERVRCFGRLGGDEFAAVLDPALGEDAVRKLAMELSERLRAPILHGGAVLRLSGSIGVHRLDGQSVRDCLERADAALYKAKELSDGAVVVFSPDDEAELQDRAAVTRLFNDSNLADRLKLVYQPIVDAEGGGVVGFEAFARWSPDGHRWLPPGQFMSLAEATGRTGELTRMVMERALRECPAWEHGRWLSINLGPRDVMRTGTADALARLVEDVGAPPHSIILEVTERALLGDPRRAEARLQAFRARGFRIALDDFGAGWSSLSQVHSLPLDMIKIDQELSRALATDPGARMLIGTIISLAWQLGIDCTIEGVEDEAQATTARGLGIRLMQGYHLGRPQAAAEAISLIGGLQGSNVVSLRA
;
A
#
# COMPACT_ATOMS: atom_id res chain seq x y z
N MET A 1 -23.63 -4.33 64.09
CA MET A 1 -23.20 -5.59 64.70
C MET A 1 -23.08 -6.71 63.66
N GLN A 2 -22.10 -6.63 62.76
CA GLN A 2 -21.81 -7.74 61.79
C GLN A 2 -20.39 -7.60 61.18
N VAL A 3 -19.34 -7.41 61.97
CA VAL A 3 -17.93 -7.35 61.53
C VAL A 3 -16.99 -8.15 62.44
N ALA A 4 -17.47 -9.14 63.11
CA ALA A 4 -16.62 -9.98 63.95
C ALA A 4 -16.87 -11.50 63.66
N ARG A 5 -16.66 -11.94 62.42
CA ARG A 5 -16.58 -13.38 62.10
C ARG A 5 -15.30 -13.72 61.37
N GLY A 6 -14.37 -14.29 62.11
CA GLY A 6 -13.47 -15.33 61.62
C GLY A 6 -12.15 -14.92 60.98
N TRP A 7 -11.28 -14.24 61.72
CA TRP A 7 -9.84 -14.34 61.45
C TRP A 7 -9.32 -15.66 62.04
N SER A 8 -9.47 -16.77 61.34
CA SER A 8 -8.82 -18.01 61.75
C SER A 8 -7.35 -17.97 61.31
N VAL A 9 -6.45 -18.38 62.20
CA VAL A 9 -4.99 -18.57 61.96
C VAL A 9 -4.78 -19.33 60.65
N GLY A 10 -5.67 -20.21 60.27
CA GLY A 10 -5.64 -20.93 58.97
C GLY A 10 -5.94 -20.09 57.73
N ARG A 11 -6.59 -18.90 57.86
CA ARG A 11 -6.73 -17.95 56.73
C ARG A 11 -5.46 -17.12 56.57
N LEU A 12 -4.81 -16.73 57.68
CA LEU A 12 -3.50 -16.06 57.66
C LEU A 12 -2.45 -16.96 57.03
N PHE A 13 -2.42 -18.26 57.39
CA PHE A 13 -1.51 -19.25 56.78
C PHE A 13 -1.83 -19.51 55.30
N ARG A 14 -3.09 -19.48 54.89
CA ARG A 14 -3.48 -19.64 53.46
C ARG A 14 -3.17 -18.41 52.64
N LEU A 15 -3.30 -17.16 53.19
CA LEU A 15 -2.89 -15.93 52.52
C LEU A 15 -1.37 -15.84 52.37
N LEU A 16 -0.62 -16.32 53.36
CA LEU A 16 0.85 -16.37 53.27
C LEU A 16 1.35 -17.50 52.36
N ARG A 17 0.66 -18.65 52.28
CA ARG A 17 1.02 -19.78 51.41
C ARG A 17 0.54 -19.60 49.97
N GLY A 18 -0.57 -18.94 49.75
CA GLY A 18 -1.19 -18.77 48.42
C GLY A 18 -0.45 -17.82 47.49
N SER A 19 0.37 -16.90 48.03
CA SER A 19 1.09 -15.92 47.23
C SER A 19 2.49 -16.35 46.79
N GLY A 20 3.17 -17.20 47.55
CA GLY A 20 4.57 -17.55 47.29
C GLY A 20 4.78 -18.63 46.22
N GLY A 21 3.96 -19.68 46.25
CA GLY A 21 4.23 -20.89 45.42
C GLY A 21 3.82 -20.78 43.94
N ARG A 22 2.80 -20.01 43.61
CA ARG A 22 2.34 -19.84 42.21
C ARG A 22 3.08 -18.75 41.46
N TRP A 23 3.65 -17.78 42.16
CA TRP A 23 4.42 -16.70 41.55
C TRP A 23 5.82 -17.14 41.14
N GLN A 24 6.46 -18.03 41.90
CA GLN A 24 7.81 -18.54 41.58
C GLN A 24 7.86 -19.42 40.31
N GLN A 25 6.76 -20.03 39.91
CA GLN A 25 6.71 -20.87 38.69
C GLN A 25 6.33 -20.09 37.41
N ARG A 26 5.74 -18.89 37.52
CA ARG A 26 5.34 -18.05 36.36
C ARG A 26 6.23 -16.83 36.14
N GLU A 27 7.15 -16.57 37.02
CA GLU A 27 8.03 -15.42 36.98
C GLU A 27 9.24 -15.77 36.11
N GLY A 28 9.26 -15.21 34.91
CA GLY A 28 10.37 -15.39 33.99
C GLY A 28 11.69 -14.88 34.55
N ASP A 29 12.77 -15.19 33.87
CA ASP A 29 14.16 -14.91 34.26
C ASP A 29 14.41 -13.45 34.67
N ASN A 30 13.66 -12.50 34.09
CA ASN A 30 13.77 -11.08 34.40
C ASN A 30 13.34 -10.73 35.84
N PHE A 31 12.31 -11.41 36.38
CA PHE A 31 11.88 -11.17 37.76
C PHE A 31 12.92 -11.69 38.76
N THR A 32 13.49 -12.87 38.51
CA THR A 32 14.55 -13.44 39.32
C THR A 32 15.76 -12.50 39.40
N LEU A 33 16.14 -11.91 38.26
CA LEU A 33 17.25 -10.95 38.19
C LEU A 33 16.93 -9.66 38.94
N ALA A 34 15.75 -9.05 38.70
CA ALA A 34 15.33 -7.81 39.39
C ALA A 34 15.27 -8.01 40.91
N TYR A 35 14.75 -9.15 41.35
CA TYR A 35 14.66 -9.52 42.74
C TYR A 35 16.05 -9.69 43.39
N ALA A 36 16.96 -10.45 42.75
CA ALA A 36 18.34 -10.64 43.25
C ALA A 36 19.12 -9.31 43.28
N GLN A 37 18.94 -8.44 42.28
CA GLN A 37 19.54 -7.10 42.27
C GLN A 37 19.05 -6.24 43.43
N SER A 38 17.74 -6.22 43.68
CA SER A 38 17.18 -5.47 44.82
C SER A 38 17.71 -5.95 46.16
N LEU A 39 17.86 -7.26 46.36
CA LEU A 39 18.43 -7.86 47.56
C LEU A 39 19.92 -7.59 47.71
N SER A 40 20.67 -7.52 46.60
CA SER A 40 22.12 -7.31 46.61
C SER A 40 22.56 -5.99 47.30
N HIS A 41 21.68 -4.99 47.32
CA HIS A 41 21.93 -3.72 48.00
C HIS A 41 21.60 -3.75 49.51
N ARG A 42 20.70 -4.62 49.95
CA ARG A 42 20.18 -4.67 51.30
C ARG A 42 20.82 -5.76 52.15
N LEU A 43 21.05 -6.92 51.59
CA LEU A 43 21.59 -8.08 52.32
C LEU A 43 22.99 -7.83 52.93
N PRO A 44 23.95 -7.20 52.25
CA PRO A 44 25.24 -6.91 52.85
C PRO A 44 25.13 -6.04 54.11
N LEU A 45 24.26 -5.04 54.10
CA LEU A 45 24.00 -4.17 55.27
C LEU A 45 23.38 -4.97 56.42
N LEU A 46 22.41 -5.84 56.13
CA LEU A 46 21.78 -6.70 57.11
C LEU A 46 22.81 -7.61 57.80
N TYR A 47 23.68 -8.24 57.05
CA TYR A 47 24.73 -9.11 57.63
C TYR A 47 25.75 -8.33 58.48
N LEU A 48 26.04 -7.05 58.14
CA LEU A 48 26.89 -6.18 58.93
C LEU A 48 26.21 -5.80 60.28
N VAL A 49 24.89 -5.57 60.28
CA VAL A 49 24.13 -5.37 61.52
C VAL A 49 24.20 -6.59 62.43
N VAL A 50 24.04 -7.80 61.86
CA VAL A 50 24.17 -9.04 62.64
C VAL A 50 25.59 -9.20 63.25
N VAL A 51 26.64 -8.86 62.51
CA VAL A 51 28.02 -8.87 63.03
C VAL A 51 28.17 -7.87 64.19
N PHE A 52 27.62 -6.67 64.03
CA PHE A 52 27.66 -5.64 65.06
C PHE A 52 26.92 -6.11 66.33
N ASP A 53 25.72 -6.67 66.20
CA ASP A 53 24.95 -7.22 67.31
C ASP A 53 25.68 -8.32 68.06
N LEU A 54 26.32 -9.25 67.31
CA LEU A 54 27.17 -10.31 67.90
C LEU A 54 28.33 -9.77 68.72
N LEU A 55 29.01 -8.71 68.23
CA LEU A 55 30.11 -8.06 68.91
C LEU A 55 29.65 -7.33 70.20
N LEU A 56 28.49 -6.67 70.13
CA LEU A 56 27.89 -5.98 71.28
C LEU A 56 27.55 -6.95 72.41
N VAL A 57 26.91 -8.09 72.07
CA VAL A 57 26.60 -9.16 73.04
C VAL A 57 27.88 -9.75 73.61
N ALA A 58 28.87 -10.06 72.80
CA ALA A 58 30.17 -10.59 73.27
C ALA A 58 30.88 -9.60 74.21
N ALA A 59 30.90 -8.32 73.87
CA ALA A 59 31.52 -7.27 74.73
C ALA A 59 30.84 -7.18 76.06
N ARG A 60 29.50 -7.27 76.13
CA ARG A 60 28.74 -7.22 77.35
C ARG A 60 29.02 -8.38 78.29
N PHE A 61 29.18 -9.58 77.75
CA PHE A 61 29.37 -10.81 78.52
C PHE A 61 30.85 -11.18 78.77
N ARG A 62 31.80 -10.38 78.31
CA ARG A 62 33.25 -10.64 78.38
C ARG A 62 33.76 -11.03 79.78
N THR A 63 33.22 -10.46 80.84
CA THR A 63 33.63 -10.70 82.18
C THR A 63 32.69 -11.64 82.97
N MET A 64 31.54 -12.02 82.38
CA MET A 64 30.49 -12.76 83.08
C MET A 64 30.38 -14.23 82.62
N ALA A 65 30.81 -14.54 81.40
CA ALA A 65 30.70 -15.89 80.83
C ALA A 65 32.07 -16.45 80.49
N PRO A 66 32.18 -17.79 80.29
CA PRO A 66 33.44 -18.42 79.86
C PRO A 66 33.90 -17.85 78.54
N GLY A 67 35.22 -17.53 78.38
CA GLY A 67 35.77 -16.86 77.22
C GLY A 67 35.50 -17.61 75.86
N TRP A 68 35.49 -18.94 75.88
CA TRP A 68 35.16 -19.71 74.70
C TRP A 68 33.70 -19.53 74.26
N LEU A 69 32.77 -19.44 75.22
CA LEU A 69 31.34 -19.22 74.93
C LEU A 69 31.08 -17.82 74.37
N VAL A 70 31.78 -16.82 74.89
CA VAL A 70 31.70 -15.44 74.39
C VAL A 70 32.26 -15.34 72.98
N ALA A 71 33.34 -16.07 72.64
CA ALA A 71 34.01 -15.99 71.37
C ALA A 71 33.30 -16.77 70.24
N VAL A 72 32.55 -17.86 70.55
CA VAL A 72 32.00 -18.76 69.53
C VAL A 72 30.98 -18.06 68.61
N GLY A 73 30.13 -17.19 69.13
CA GLY A 73 29.16 -16.45 68.36
C GLY A 73 29.80 -15.49 67.30
N PRO A 74 30.63 -14.54 67.75
CA PRO A 74 31.35 -13.66 66.83
C PRO A 74 32.24 -14.39 65.83
N VAL A 75 32.95 -15.43 66.21
CA VAL A 75 33.81 -16.17 65.29
C VAL A 75 33.00 -16.97 64.30
N ALA A 76 32.08 -17.81 64.73
CA ALA A 76 31.33 -18.68 63.82
C ALA A 76 30.28 -17.93 63.02
N LEU A 77 29.32 -17.25 63.70
CA LEU A 77 28.24 -16.56 63.03
C LEU A 77 28.68 -15.24 62.39
N GLY A 78 29.67 -14.55 62.99
CA GLY A 78 30.25 -13.33 62.46
C GLY A 78 31.01 -13.60 61.15
N SER A 79 31.87 -14.61 61.12
CA SER A 79 32.59 -15.01 59.88
C SER A 79 31.63 -15.46 58.77
N PHE A 80 30.60 -16.22 59.12
CA PHE A 80 29.53 -16.58 58.21
C PHE A 80 28.81 -15.35 57.64
N SER A 81 28.44 -14.41 58.49
CA SER A 81 27.75 -13.18 58.09
C SER A 81 28.61 -12.29 57.20
N LEU A 82 29.90 -12.13 57.49
CA LEU A 82 30.83 -11.37 56.65
C LEU A 82 31.03 -12.05 55.28
N TRP A 83 31.15 -13.37 55.23
CA TRP A 83 31.22 -14.12 54.01
C TRP A 83 29.93 -13.93 53.16
N ARG A 84 28.76 -14.00 53.77
CA ARG A 84 27.49 -13.78 53.11
C ARG A 84 27.34 -12.34 52.63
N ALA A 85 27.77 -11.35 53.39
CA ALA A 85 27.77 -9.94 52.97
C ALA A 85 28.62 -9.73 51.72
N HIS A 86 29.80 -10.36 51.68
CA HIS A 86 30.66 -10.33 50.48
C HIS A 86 30.03 -11.07 49.29
N TYR A 87 29.42 -12.22 49.54
CA TYR A 87 28.77 -13.06 48.50
C TYR A 87 27.61 -12.30 47.81
N TRP A 88 26.82 -11.51 48.53
CA TRP A 88 25.67 -10.77 48.02
C TRP A 88 25.99 -9.35 47.51
N ARG A 89 27.26 -9.00 47.31
CA ARG A 89 27.59 -7.69 46.72
C ARG A 89 27.00 -7.48 45.35
N PRO A 90 26.52 -6.26 44.97
CA PRO A 90 25.93 -6.00 43.66
C PRO A 90 26.78 -6.45 42.48
N ALA A 91 28.09 -6.19 42.53
CA ALA A 91 29.05 -6.60 41.50
C ALA A 91 29.18 -8.13 41.37
N ALA A 92 28.99 -8.89 42.43
CA ALA A 92 29.03 -10.35 42.42
C ALA A 92 27.73 -10.94 41.87
N VAL A 93 26.58 -10.35 42.24
CA VAL A 93 25.25 -10.77 41.75
C VAL A 93 25.12 -10.53 40.24
N ALA A 94 25.59 -9.38 39.73
CA ALA A 94 25.54 -9.01 38.33
C ALA A 94 26.29 -10.00 37.39
N ARG A 95 27.23 -10.79 37.91
CA ARG A 95 28.04 -11.75 37.15
C ARG A 95 27.49 -13.18 37.16
N ARG A 96 26.41 -13.46 37.89
CA ARG A 96 25.85 -14.81 38.04
C ARG A 96 24.80 -15.13 37.01
N SER A 97 24.72 -16.39 36.61
CA SER A 97 23.64 -16.89 35.78
C SER A 97 22.31 -16.92 36.56
N ILE A 98 21.21 -16.86 35.84
CA ILE A 98 19.86 -16.85 36.42
C ILE A 98 19.59 -18.13 37.23
N ASP A 99 20.07 -19.26 36.78
CA ASP A 99 19.90 -20.54 37.52
C ASP A 99 20.62 -20.55 38.85
N VAL A 100 21.82 -19.99 38.91
CA VAL A 100 22.56 -19.81 40.16
C VAL A 100 21.82 -18.86 41.09
N LEU A 101 21.31 -17.72 40.56
CA LEU A 101 20.53 -16.75 41.36
C LEU A 101 19.24 -17.38 41.91
N ARG A 102 18.58 -18.22 41.13
CA ARG A 102 17.36 -18.94 41.58
C ARG A 102 17.67 -19.91 42.72
N HIS A 103 18.78 -20.63 42.63
CA HIS A 103 19.26 -21.52 43.68
C HIS A 103 19.66 -20.74 44.94
N ASP A 104 20.41 -19.64 44.80
CA ASP A 104 20.87 -18.78 45.88
C ASP A 104 19.70 -18.14 46.68
N LEU A 105 18.66 -17.71 45.97
CA LEU A 105 17.45 -17.16 46.60
C LEU A 105 16.72 -18.23 47.45
N LYS A 106 16.66 -19.48 47.03
CA LYS A 106 16.09 -20.58 47.80
C LYS A 106 16.98 -20.92 49.02
N ALA A 107 18.29 -21.01 48.84
CA ALA A 107 19.23 -21.28 49.90
C ALA A 107 19.27 -20.18 50.96
N MET A 108 19.09 -18.90 50.55
CA MET A 108 19.06 -17.74 51.47
C MET A 108 17.99 -17.91 52.55
N SER A 109 16.81 -18.39 52.21
CA SER A 109 15.71 -18.59 53.17
C SER A 109 16.05 -19.57 54.30
N TRP A 110 16.71 -20.67 53.96
CA TRP A 110 17.14 -21.68 54.91
C TRP A 110 18.34 -21.23 55.74
N LEU A 111 19.37 -20.70 55.09
CA LEU A 111 20.60 -20.26 55.74
C LEU A 111 20.34 -19.11 56.72
N GLY A 112 19.47 -18.16 56.36
CA GLY A 112 19.06 -17.06 57.28
C GLY A 112 18.30 -17.56 58.50
N SER A 113 17.42 -18.54 58.34
CA SER A 113 16.66 -19.13 59.43
C SER A 113 17.57 -19.93 60.40
N VAL A 114 18.51 -20.72 59.83
CA VAL A 114 19.49 -21.47 60.65
C VAL A 114 20.41 -20.52 61.44
N ALA A 115 20.91 -19.47 60.77
CA ALA A 115 21.75 -18.47 61.43
C ALA A 115 21.00 -17.72 62.54
N GLY A 116 19.73 -17.33 62.32
CA GLY A 116 18.91 -16.71 63.36
C GLY A 116 18.63 -17.62 64.56
N PHE A 117 18.35 -18.90 64.28
CA PHE A 117 18.17 -19.91 65.34
C PHE A 117 19.45 -20.11 66.18
N LEU A 118 20.60 -20.27 65.54
CA LEU A 118 21.91 -20.44 66.20
C LEU A 118 22.30 -19.19 67.00
N MET A 119 22.02 -18.01 66.50
CA MET A 119 22.22 -16.76 67.24
C MET A 119 21.36 -16.72 68.49
N SER A 120 20.07 -17.08 68.39
CA SER A 120 19.19 -17.15 69.55
C SER A 120 19.69 -18.16 70.59
N LEU A 121 20.12 -19.35 70.18
CA LEU A 121 20.71 -20.35 71.08
C LEU A 121 21.97 -19.86 71.78
N TRP A 122 22.87 -19.20 71.02
CA TRP A 122 24.08 -18.62 71.58
C TRP A 122 23.76 -17.53 72.59
N CYS A 123 22.84 -16.63 72.29
CA CYS A 123 22.36 -15.61 73.22
C CYS A 123 21.74 -16.24 74.48
N MET A 124 20.97 -17.32 74.34
CA MET A 124 20.41 -18.06 75.48
C MET A 124 21.49 -18.71 76.37
N ALA A 125 22.53 -19.29 75.77
CA ALA A 125 23.63 -19.85 76.52
C ALA A 125 24.39 -18.78 77.34
N LEU A 126 24.54 -17.57 76.82
CA LEU A 126 25.13 -16.47 77.51
C LEU A 126 24.19 -15.91 78.61
N TYR A 127 22.88 -15.89 78.36
CA TYR A 127 21.87 -15.36 79.29
C TYR A 127 21.99 -15.90 80.72
N VAL A 128 22.29 -17.18 80.88
CA VAL A 128 22.41 -17.85 82.17
C VAL A 128 23.58 -17.29 83.02
N HIS A 129 24.57 -16.63 82.42
CA HIS A 129 25.73 -16.07 83.07
C HIS A 129 25.58 -14.57 83.34
N GLY A 130 24.49 -13.93 82.87
CA GLY A 130 24.31 -12.46 83.02
C GLY A 130 23.56 -12.05 84.24
N ASP A 131 23.83 -10.83 84.71
CA ASP A 131 22.99 -10.11 85.60
C ASP A 131 21.67 -9.64 84.95
N GLU A 132 20.70 -9.14 85.68
CA GLU A 132 19.38 -8.73 85.18
C GLU A 132 19.47 -7.68 84.05
N ALA A 133 20.43 -6.76 84.16
CA ALA A 133 20.66 -5.76 83.10
C ALA A 133 21.21 -6.39 81.80
N SER A 134 22.13 -7.39 81.91
CA SER A 134 22.68 -8.12 80.78
C SER A 134 21.66 -9.06 80.13
N GLN A 135 20.79 -9.67 80.91
CA GLN A 135 19.64 -10.46 80.42
C GLN A 135 18.66 -9.61 79.64
N SER A 136 18.32 -8.46 80.09
CA SER A 136 17.45 -7.51 79.38
C SER A 136 18.11 -7.03 78.07
N PHE A 137 19.41 -6.80 78.09
CA PHE A 137 20.19 -6.39 76.94
C PHE A 137 20.18 -7.47 75.82
N VAL A 138 20.25 -8.76 76.16
CA VAL A 138 20.14 -9.86 75.20
C VAL A 138 18.79 -9.85 74.47
N HIS A 139 17.70 -9.70 75.23
CA HIS A 139 16.36 -9.58 74.65
C HIS A 139 16.23 -8.39 73.69
N TYR A 140 16.78 -7.25 74.10
CA TYR A 140 16.78 -6.04 73.26
C TYR A 140 17.52 -6.30 71.90
N ILE A 141 18.75 -6.83 71.97
CA ILE A 141 19.55 -7.10 70.77
C ILE A 141 18.86 -8.12 69.85
N LEU A 142 18.31 -9.22 70.41
CA LEU A 142 17.58 -10.21 69.62
C LEU A 142 16.34 -9.60 68.93
N ALA A 143 15.63 -8.68 69.62
CA ALA A 143 14.52 -7.95 69.00
C ALA A 143 14.97 -7.02 67.88
N VAL A 144 16.09 -6.30 68.02
CA VAL A 144 16.68 -5.45 66.98
C VAL A 144 17.15 -6.26 65.80
N THR A 145 17.82 -7.40 66.02
CA THR A 145 18.26 -8.31 64.95
C THR A 145 17.08 -8.90 64.18
N LEU A 146 16.03 -9.33 64.91
CA LEU A 146 14.81 -9.83 64.30
C LEU A 146 14.13 -8.76 63.42
N PHE A 147 13.99 -7.54 63.98
CA PHE A 147 13.42 -6.41 63.27
C PHE A 147 14.20 -6.10 61.99
N SER A 148 15.53 -6.00 62.09
CA SER A 148 16.41 -5.73 60.96
C SER A 148 16.33 -6.85 59.90
N GLY A 149 16.28 -8.11 60.37
CA GLY A 149 16.15 -9.30 59.49
C GLY A 149 14.84 -9.30 58.68
N ILE A 150 13.73 -9.01 59.35
CA ILE A 150 12.40 -8.96 58.67
C ILE A 150 12.33 -7.80 57.68
N LEU A 151 12.80 -6.60 58.04
CA LEU A 151 12.79 -5.44 57.15
C LEU A 151 13.78 -5.57 55.99
N GLY A 152 14.98 -6.08 56.26
CA GLY A 152 15.98 -6.29 55.21
C GLY A 152 15.53 -7.27 54.14
N LEU A 153 14.66 -8.21 54.50
CA LEU A 153 14.07 -9.22 53.59
C LEU A 153 12.65 -8.86 53.15
N GLY A 154 12.28 -7.60 53.21
CA GLY A 154 10.91 -7.09 52.95
C GLY A 154 10.28 -7.49 51.62
N GLN A 155 11.02 -8.08 50.72
CA GLN A 155 10.54 -8.61 49.44
C GLN A 155 10.31 -10.13 49.42
N SER A 156 10.61 -10.84 50.53
CA SER A 156 10.41 -12.29 50.68
C SER A 156 9.65 -12.61 51.97
N PRO A 157 8.30 -12.55 51.94
CA PRO A 157 7.47 -12.80 53.13
C PRO A 157 7.71 -14.17 53.75
N LEU A 158 7.96 -15.20 52.92
CA LEU A 158 8.23 -16.56 53.39
C LEU A 158 9.56 -16.67 54.13
N THR A 159 10.61 -15.97 53.65
CA THR A 159 11.92 -15.93 54.32
C THR A 159 11.82 -15.16 55.62
N ALA A 160 11.14 -14.03 55.63
CA ALA A 160 10.89 -13.24 56.83
C ALA A 160 10.12 -14.04 57.90
N LEU A 161 9.09 -14.79 57.49
CA LEU A 161 8.33 -15.66 58.39
C LEU A 161 9.20 -16.78 58.99
N ARG A 162 10.02 -17.44 58.19
CA ARG A 162 10.94 -18.51 58.66
C ARG A 162 11.94 -17.99 59.68
N ILE A 163 12.56 -16.83 59.43
CA ILE A 163 13.47 -16.20 60.35
C ILE A 163 12.75 -15.79 61.63
N ALA A 164 11.57 -15.18 61.51
CA ALA A 164 10.76 -14.83 62.65
C ALA A 164 10.45 -16.04 63.55
N ILE A 165 10.03 -17.15 62.97
CA ILE A 165 9.77 -18.40 63.69
C ILE A 165 11.06 -18.91 64.37
N ALA A 166 12.17 -18.97 63.61
CA ALA A 166 13.47 -19.50 64.09
C ALA A 166 14.04 -18.71 65.27
N THR A 167 13.83 -17.40 65.32
CA THR A 167 14.33 -16.55 66.40
C THR A 167 13.33 -16.37 67.53
N THR A 168 12.02 -16.32 67.26
CA THR A 168 10.98 -16.07 68.27
C THR A 168 10.71 -17.28 69.14
N ILE A 169 10.72 -18.52 68.57
CA ILE A 169 10.46 -19.71 69.39
C ILE A 169 11.43 -19.91 70.54
N PRO A 170 12.78 -19.87 70.33
CA PRO A 170 13.72 -20.01 71.44
C PRO A 170 13.59 -18.89 72.44
N THR A 171 13.47 -17.63 72.01
CA THR A 171 13.37 -16.47 72.92
C THR A 171 12.08 -16.47 73.72
N SER A 172 10.96 -16.84 73.13
CA SER A 172 9.67 -16.98 73.86
C SER A 172 9.70 -18.11 74.88
N GLY A 173 10.34 -19.21 74.51
CA GLY A 173 10.54 -20.31 75.46
C GLY A 173 11.32 -19.89 76.68
N GLN A 174 12.40 -19.15 76.51
CA GLN A 174 13.20 -18.63 77.60
C GLN A 174 12.43 -17.61 78.49
N ILE A 175 11.71 -16.70 77.93
CA ILE A 175 10.88 -15.74 78.65
C ILE A 175 9.84 -16.47 79.48
N LEU A 176 9.22 -17.50 78.97
CA LEU A 176 8.15 -18.27 79.62
C LEU A 176 8.65 -19.15 80.75
N PHE A 177 9.80 -19.86 80.51
CA PHE A 177 10.35 -20.84 81.46
C PHE A 177 11.44 -20.26 82.39
N GLY A 178 11.96 -19.03 82.08
CA GLY A 178 13.00 -18.36 82.83
C GLY A 178 12.53 -17.65 84.10
N GLY A 179 11.24 -17.72 84.48
CA GLY A 179 10.71 -17.15 85.67
C GLY A 179 10.58 -15.59 85.71
N HIS A 180 10.56 -14.96 84.55
CA HIS A 180 10.48 -13.48 84.43
C HIS A 180 9.11 -12.97 84.92
N PRO A 181 9.06 -11.98 85.81
CA PRO A 181 7.80 -11.45 86.43
C PRO A 181 6.87 -10.84 85.32
N ASN A 182 7.42 -10.38 84.24
CA ASN A 182 6.68 -9.74 83.11
C ASN A 182 6.65 -10.62 81.85
N ALA A 183 6.76 -11.93 81.97
CA ALA A 183 6.87 -12.82 80.83
C ALA A 183 5.69 -12.68 79.82
N VAL A 184 4.46 -12.62 80.29
CA VAL A 184 3.26 -12.54 79.44
C VAL A 184 3.16 -11.21 78.70
N PRO A 185 3.32 -10.04 79.28
CA PRO A 185 3.29 -8.80 78.55
C PRO A 185 4.43 -8.66 77.54
N VAL A 186 5.65 -9.12 77.86
CA VAL A 186 6.77 -9.09 76.89
C VAL A 186 6.52 -10.00 75.67
N MET A 187 6.02 -11.21 75.89
CA MET A 187 5.63 -12.11 74.82
C MET A 187 4.50 -11.52 73.96
N ALA A 188 3.49 -10.91 74.57
CA ALA A 188 2.39 -10.27 73.86
C ALA A 188 2.93 -9.16 72.91
N VAL A 189 3.79 -8.29 73.40
CA VAL A 189 4.43 -7.24 72.58
C VAL A 189 5.26 -7.86 71.44
N GLN A 190 6.08 -8.88 71.74
CA GLN A 190 6.90 -9.57 70.73
C GLN A 190 6.04 -10.18 69.59
N VAL A 191 4.93 -10.83 69.90
CA VAL A 191 4.00 -11.41 68.93
C VAL A 191 3.35 -10.31 68.10
N VAL A 192 2.86 -9.24 68.73
CA VAL A 192 2.23 -8.12 68.03
C VAL A 192 3.20 -7.46 67.06
N VAL A 193 4.41 -7.13 67.51
CA VAL A 193 5.45 -6.45 66.70
C VAL A 193 5.86 -7.37 65.53
N THR A 194 6.12 -8.65 65.81
CA THR A 194 6.47 -9.62 64.74
C THR A 194 5.36 -9.76 63.70
N THR A 195 4.12 -9.85 64.16
CA THR A 195 2.96 -9.93 63.24
C THR A 195 2.84 -8.65 62.39
N LEU A 196 2.98 -7.48 63.00
CA LEU A 196 2.92 -6.22 62.27
C LEU A 196 4.03 -6.10 61.24
N LEU A 197 5.27 -6.49 61.56
CA LEU A 197 6.40 -6.49 60.64
C LEU A 197 6.17 -7.45 59.46
N LEU A 198 5.61 -8.64 59.69
CA LEU A 198 5.27 -9.59 58.63
C LEU A 198 4.18 -9.04 57.71
N LEU A 199 3.18 -8.32 58.25
CA LEU A 199 2.16 -7.66 57.45
C LEU A 199 2.76 -6.56 56.56
N ILE A 200 3.64 -5.73 57.10
CA ILE A 200 4.35 -4.67 56.36
C ILE A 200 5.21 -5.29 55.27
N THR A 201 5.96 -6.34 55.58
CA THR A 201 6.78 -7.08 54.60
C THR A 201 5.96 -7.66 53.45
N ASN A 202 4.78 -8.22 53.79
CA ASN A 202 3.88 -8.73 52.74
C ASN A 202 3.29 -7.61 51.87
N GLY A 203 3.03 -6.44 52.42
CA GLY A 203 2.65 -5.22 51.69
C GLY A 203 3.72 -4.82 50.68
N HIS A 204 4.96 -4.63 51.17
CA HIS A 204 6.11 -4.26 50.33
C HIS A 204 6.38 -5.30 49.20
N HIS A 205 6.20 -6.59 49.48
CA HIS A 205 6.33 -7.63 48.44
C HIS A 205 5.27 -7.46 47.33
N ARG A 206 4.03 -7.23 47.69
CA ARG A 206 2.94 -7.02 46.72
C ARG A 206 3.18 -5.78 45.86
N ASP A 207 3.64 -4.68 46.47
CA ASP A 207 3.92 -3.45 45.75
C ASP A 207 5.10 -3.62 44.79
N PHE A 208 6.14 -4.32 45.23
CA PHE A 208 7.28 -4.66 44.36
C PHE A 208 6.85 -5.48 43.14
N VAL A 209 6.04 -6.52 43.33
CA VAL A 209 5.53 -7.37 42.26
C VAL A 209 4.66 -6.56 41.27
N ARG A 210 3.76 -5.71 41.80
CA ARG A 210 2.92 -4.83 40.99
C ARG A 210 3.75 -3.87 40.15
N LEU A 211 4.73 -3.25 40.75
CA LEU A 211 5.61 -2.29 40.05
C LEU A 211 6.37 -2.98 38.91
N GLU A 212 6.93 -4.17 39.17
CA GLU A 212 7.70 -4.91 38.17
C GLU A 212 6.82 -5.39 37.00
N LEU A 213 5.63 -5.90 37.29
CA LEU A 213 4.66 -6.27 36.26
C LEU A 213 4.22 -5.06 35.42
N SER A 214 4.00 -3.91 36.07
CA SER A 214 3.64 -2.68 35.36
C SER A 214 4.76 -2.20 34.43
N ARG A 215 6.02 -2.26 34.88
CA ARG A 215 7.19 -1.93 34.04
C ARG A 215 7.30 -2.84 32.83
N GLN A 216 7.10 -4.14 33.01
CA GLN A 216 7.14 -5.10 31.89
C GLN A 216 6.00 -4.86 30.88
N GLN A 217 4.80 -4.53 31.39
CA GLN A 217 3.66 -4.19 30.51
C GLN A 217 3.93 -2.92 29.72
N LEU A 218 4.48 -1.88 30.35
CA LEU A 218 4.84 -0.63 29.69
C LEU A 218 5.86 -0.87 28.57
N ALA A 219 6.94 -1.58 28.87
CA ALA A 219 7.98 -1.91 27.88
C ALA A 219 7.44 -2.73 26.69
N ARG A 220 6.46 -3.61 26.93
CA ARG A 220 5.78 -4.35 25.83
C ARG A 220 4.94 -3.41 24.97
N ARG A 221 4.13 -2.54 25.60
CA ARG A 221 3.30 -1.55 24.89
C ARG A 221 4.14 -0.59 24.06
N GLU A 222 5.27 -0.12 24.58
CA GLU A 222 6.20 0.76 23.85
C GLU A 222 6.76 0.07 22.60
N ARG A 223 7.19 -1.20 22.71
CA ARG A 223 7.66 -1.98 21.56
C ARG A 223 6.57 -2.20 20.53
N GLU A 224 5.37 -2.53 20.96
CA GLU A 224 4.22 -2.72 20.09
C GLU A 224 3.81 -1.43 19.39
N ALA A 225 3.78 -0.31 20.11
CA ALA A 225 3.50 1.00 19.55
C ALA A 225 4.56 1.42 18.53
N ALA A 226 5.86 1.19 18.81
CA ALA A 226 6.94 1.47 17.86
C ALA A 226 6.82 0.61 16.59
N ARG A 227 6.47 -0.68 16.71
CA ARG A 227 6.24 -1.56 15.56
C ARG A 227 5.06 -1.10 14.71
N LEU A 228 3.92 -0.81 15.35
CA LEU A 228 2.74 -0.30 14.66
C LEU A 228 2.99 1.05 13.98
N ALA A 229 3.76 1.94 14.62
CA ALA A 229 4.15 3.22 14.02
C ALA A 229 5.01 3.01 12.76
N GLN A 230 5.95 2.07 12.79
CA GLN A 230 6.77 1.72 11.64
C GLN A 230 5.95 1.07 10.52
N GLU A 231 5.06 0.13 10.85
CA GLU A 231 4.14 -0.50 9.88
C GLU A 231 3.21 0.55 9.23
N ASN A 232 2.64 1.45 10.04
CA ASN A 232 1.81 2.55 9.56
C ASN A 232 2.58 3.51 8.64
N LEU A 233 3.84 3.82 8.97
CA LEU A 233 4.69 4.67 8.13
C LEU A 233 4.95 4.02 6.77
N LEU A 234 5.28 2.74 6.75
CA LEU A 234 5.49 1.99 5.50
C LEU A 234 4.21 1.95 4.66
N GLN A 235 3.05 1.62 5.25
CA GLN A 235 1.76 1.64 4.54
C GLN A 235 1.38 3.03 4.05
N ALA A 236 1.76 4.09 4.78
CA ALA A 236 1.47 5.46 4.41
C ALA A 236 2.35 5.99 3.28
N THR A 237 3.53 5.41 3.03
CA THR A 237 4.54 5.96 2.13
C THR A 237 4.97 5.05 1.00
N VAL A 238 4.83 3.74 1.14
CA VAL A 238 5.33 2.75 0.18
C VAL A 238 4.17 2.07 -0.56
N ASP A 239 4.33 1.80 -1.83
CA ASP A 239 3.45 0.92 -2.60
C ASP A 239 3.83 -0.54 -2.33
N PRO A 240 2.90 -1.38 -1.83
CA PRO A 240 3.21 -2.73 -1.36
C PRO A 240 3.61 -3.70 -2.48
N LEU A 241 3.26 -3.41 -3.73
CA LEU A 241 3.60 -4.26 -4.88
C LEU A 241 4.99 -3.95 -5.41
N THR A 242 5.30 -2.67 -5.55
CA THR A 242 6.53 -2.22 -6.23
C THR A 242 7.68 -1.89 -5.28
N GLY A 243 7.39 -1.70 -3.99
CA GLY A 243 8.39 -1.27 -3.00
C GLY A 243 8.82 0.21 -3.14
N GLY A 244 8.44 0.88 -4.22
CA GLY A 244 8.64 2.32 -4.41
C GLY A 244 7.67 3.17 -3.60
N LEU A 245 7.77 4.49 -3.69
CA LEU A 245 6.83 5.40 -3.03
C LEU A 245 5.40 5.20 -3.60
N ASN A 246 4.40 5.30 -2.72
CA ASN A 246 3.02 5.36 -3.20
C ASN A 246 2.70 6.77 -3.74
N ARG A 247 1.53 6.93 -4.39
CA ARG A 247 1.10 8.20 -4.98
C ARG A 247 1.23 9.39 -4.04
N ARG A 248 0.82 9.22 -2.77
CA ARG A 248 0.87 10.31 -1.80
C ARG A 248 2.30 10.70 -1.46
N ALA A 249 3.15 9.72 -1.22
CA ALA A 249 4.52 9.96 -0.82
C ALA A 249 5.38 10.57 -1.94
N ILE A 250 5.20 10.15 -3.21
CA ILE A 250 5.93 10.75 -4.32
C ILE A 250 5.49 12.20 -4.56
N LEU A 251 4.19 12.52 -4.42
CA LEU A 251 3.71 13.90 -4.52
C LEU A 251 4.30 14.78 -3.41
N THR A 252 4.31 14.29 -2.16
CA THR A 252 4.96 15.01 -1.04
C THR A 252 6.46 15.22 -1.33
N ARG A 253 7.13 14.22 -1.91
CA ARG A 253 8.55 14.35 -2.28
C ARG A 253 8.78 15.41 -3.36
N LEU A 254 7.89 15.51 -4.33
CA LEU A 254 7.92 16.57 -5.34
C LEU A 254 7.69 17.96 -4.71
N GLU A 255 6.80 18.08 -3.74
CA GLU A 255 6.60 19.31 -2.96
C GLU A 255 7.87 19.73 -2.21
N GLU A 256 8.57 18.77 -1.58
CA GLU A 256 9.84 19.01 -0.90
C GLU A 256 10.94 19.47 -1.85
N GLU A 257 11.06 18.86 -3.04
CA GLU A 257 12.05 19.24 -4.04
C GLU A 257 11.78 20.67 -4.58
N LEU A 258 10.51 21.04 -4.81
CA LEU A 258 10.11 22.38 -5.22
C LEU A 258 10.30 23.43 -4.11
N ALA A 259 10.08 23.07 -2.86
CA ALA A 259 10.24 23.97 -1.71
C ALA A 259 11.71 24.25 -1.37
N THR A 260 12.66 23.52 -1.96
CA THR A 260 14.09 23.67 -1.70
C THR A 260 14.58 24.98 -2.35
N THR A 261 14.67 26.04 -1.57
CA THR A 261 14.96 27.43 -1.99
C THR A 261 16.48 27.73 -2.04
N ASP A 262 17.32 26.74 -2.31
CA ASP A 262 18.77 27.02 -2.47
C ASP A 262 19.06 27.48 -3.90
N PRO A 263 19.37 28.78 -4.12
CA PRO A 263 19.66 29.32 -5.46
C PRO A 263 20.89 28.68 -6.13
N ALA A 264 21.76 28.03 -5.34
CA ALA A 264 22.95 27.35 -5.85
C ALA A 264 22.65 25.91 -6.32
N ARG A 265 21.48 25.38 -6.00
CA ARG A 265 21.07 24.02 -6.38
C ARG A 265 20.21 24.07 -7.64
N ALA A 266 20.63 23.38 -8.68
CA ALA A 266 19.81 23.20 -9.87
C ALA A 266 18.51 22.46 -9.52
N PRO A 267 17.35 22.81 -10.11
CA PRO A 267 16.12 22.07 -9.95
C PRO A 267 16.27 20.61 -10.40
N ALA A 268 15.64 19.69 -9.69
CA ALA A 268 15.57 18.28 -10.08
C ALA A 268 14.69 18.09 -11.34
N TRP A 269 14.66 16.89 -11.88
CA TRP A 269 13.82 16.54 -13.01
C TRP A 269 12.75 15.55 -12.59
N LEU A 270 11.56 15.72 -13.13
CA LEU A 270 10.44 14.79 -13.01
C LEU A 270 10.33 13.99 -14.31
N ALA A 271 10.34 12.68 -14.23
CA ALA A 271 9.97 11.77 -15.31
C ALA A 271 8.65 11.10 -14.97
N LEU A 272 7.65 11.23 -15.84
CA LEU A 272 6.44 10.42 -15.83
C LEU A 272 6.59 9.28 -16.84
N ILE A 273 6.22 8.09 -16.42
CA ILE A 273 6.41 6.85 -17.17
C ILE A 273 5.06 6.14 -17.22
N ASP A 274 4.66 5.71 -18.40
CA ASP A 274 3.45 4.90 -18.63
C ASP A 274 3.83 3.66 -19.45
N LEU A 275 3.32 2.50 -19.05
CA LEU A 275 3.68 1.23 -19.66
C LEU A 275 2.78 0.91 -20.85
N ASP A 276 3.35 0.98 -22.04
CA ASP A 276 2.61 0.73 -23.29
C ASP A 276 2.18 -0.75 -23.36
N GLY A 277 0.90 -0.98 -23.61
CA GLY A 277 0.35 -2.33 -23.73
C GLY A 277 0.16 -3.09 -22.40
N PHE A 278 0.33 -2.46 -21.22
CA PHE A 278 0.16 -3.12 -19.92
C PHE A 278 -1.21 -3.77 -19.74
N LYS A 279 -2.28 -3.11 -20.19
CA LYS A 279 -3.62 -3.69 -20.18
C LYS A 279 -3.69 -5.00 -20.95
N HIS A 280 -3.04 -5.08 -22.12
CA HIS A 280 -3.00 -6.30 -22.94
C HIS A 280 -2.30 -7.45 -22.19
N VAL A 281 -1.24 -7.15 -21.44
CA VAL A 281 -0.58 -8.16 -20.58
C VAL A 281 -1.56 -8.70 -19.54
N ASN A 282 -2.30 -7.82 -18.85
CA ASN A 282 -3.32 -8.24 -17.88
C ASN A 282 -4.43 -9.08 -18.51
N ASP A 283 -4.93 -8.65 -19.65
CA ASP A 283 -6.06 -9.31 -20.33
C ASP A 283 -5.65 -10.68 -20.90
N THR A 284 -4.38 -10.84 -21.33
CA THR A 284 -3.88 -12.07 -21.96
C THR A 284 -3.30 -13.07 -20.96
N TYR A 285 -2.53 -12.60 -19.95
CA TYR A 285 -1.77 -13.45 -19.02
C TYR A 285 -2.26 -13.36 -17.58
N GLY A 286 -3.28 -12.54 -17.32
CA GLY A 286 -3.88 -12.33 -16.01
C GLY A 286 -3.13 -11.31 -15.13
N HIS A 287 -3.80 -10.85 -14.09
CA HIS A 287 -3.28 -9.81 -13.19
C HIS A 287 -1.95 -10.18 -12.50
N ALA A 288 -1.69 -11.46 -12.24
CA ALA A 288 -0.42 -11.90 -11.66
C ALA A 288 0.78 -11.62 -12.59
N ALA A 289 0.58 -11.69 -13.92
CA ALA A 289 1.60 -11.31 -14.88
C ALA A 289 1.80 -9.79 -14.90
N GLY A 290 0.73 -9.01 -14.80
CA GLY A 290 0.81 -7.56 -14.65
C GLY A 290 1.55 -7.14 -13.37
N ASP A 291 1.28 -7.80 -12.25
CA ASP A 291 1.99 -7.55 -10.99
C ASP A 291 3.50 -7.85 -11.12
N ALA A 292 3.86 -8.93 -11.82
CA ALA A 292 5.26 -9.25 -12.12
C ALA A 292 5.93 -8.18 -12.99
N VAL A 293 5.20 -7.64 -13.98
CA VAL A 293 5.66 -6.52 -14.81
C VAL A 293 5.92 -5.28 -13.96
N LEU A 294 4.96 -4.86 -13.13
CA LEU A 294 5.09 -3.68 -12.27
C LEU A 294 6.28 -3.80 -11.31
N SER A 295 6.48 -4.98 -10.71
CA SER A 295 7.62 -5.25 -9.84
C SER A 295 8.95 -5.22 -10.60
N ALA A 296 9.00 -5.76 -11.83
CA ALA A 296 10.20 -5.71 -12.65
C ALA A 296 10.57 -4.28 -13.07
N VAL A 297 9.57 -3.46 -13.40
CA VAL A 297 9.75 -2.03 -13.72
C VAL A 297 10.32 -1.28 -12.52
N ALA A 298 9.76 -1.50 -11.34
CA ALA A 298 10.24 -0.88 -10.11
C ALA A 298 11.72 -1.22 -9.83
N ASN A 299 12.11 -2.48 -9.96
CA ASN A 299 13.49 -2.92 -9.80
C ASN A 299 14.43 -2.23 -10.81
N ARG A 300 14.00 -2.10 -12.08
CA ARG A 300 14.78 -1.40 -13.13
C ARG A 300 14.97 0.09 -12.84
N LEU A 301 13.95 0.73 -12.22
CA LEU A 301 14.04 2.11 -11.76
C LEU A 301 15.01 2.26 -10.58
N GLU A 302 14.98 1.32 -9.63
CA GLU A 302 15.86 1.31 -8.45
C GLU A 302 17.34 1.11 -8.81
N GLU A 303 17.63 0.32 -9.85
CA GLU A 303 18.99 0.07 -10.33
C GLU A 303 19.68 1.27 -11.00
N LEU A 304 18.94 2.34 -11.29
CA LEU A 304 19.48 3.54 -11.93
C LEU A 304 20.04 4.53 -10.90
N GLU A 305 21.37 4.67 -10.84
CA GLU A 305 22.06 5.53 -9.85
C GLU A 305 21.61 7.00 -9.87
N ARG A 306 21.10 7.50 -11.00
CA ARG A 306 20.65 8.89 -11.19
C ARG A 306 19.16 9.09 -10.91
N VAL A 307 18.42 8.04 -10.57
CA VAL A 307 17.07 8.11 -10.04
C VAL A 307 17.13 8.25 -8.53
N ARG A 308 16.78 9.42 -8.00
CA ARG A 308 16.83 9.70 -6.56
C ARG A 308 15.72 8.99 -5.78
N CYS A 309 14.55 8.95 -6.35
CA CYS A 309 13.41 8.20 -5.86
C CYS A 309 12.40 8.02 -7.00
N PHE A 310 11.56 7.00 -6.85
CA PHE A 310 10.46 6.75 -7.76
C PHE A 310 9.22 6.34 -6.96
N GLY A 311 8.06 6.46 -7.57
CA GLY A 311 6.79 6.06 -6.99
C GLY A 311 5.79 5.66 -8.05
N ARG A 312 4.80 4.85 -7.64
CA ARG A 312 3.68 4.46 -8.48
C ARG A 312 2.51 5.41 -8.27
N LEU A 313 2.04 6.03 -9.36
CA LEU A 313 0.90 6.95 -9.32
C LEU A 313 -0.44 6.20 -9.36
N GLY A 314 -0.50 5.06 -10.02
CA GLY A 314 -1.67 4.19 -10.12
C GLY A 314 -1.62 3.36 -11.41
N GLY A 315 -2.29 2.20 -11.43
CA GLY A 315 -2.28 1.35 -12.63
C GLY A 315 -0.87 1.01 -13.11
N ASP A 316 -0.54 1.47 -14.31
CA ASP A 316 0.74 1.33 -15.02
C ASP A 316 1.61 2.60 -15.03
N GLU A 317 1.19 3.63 -14.27
CA GLU A 317 1.88 4.92 -14.23
C GLU A 317 2.89 5.00 -13.08
N PHE A 318 4.11 5.45 -13.41
CA PHE A 318 5.17 5.73 -12.45
C PHE A 318 5.66 7.17 -12.57
N ALA A 319 6.17 7.72 -11.46
CA ALA A 319 6.88 8.98 -11.42
C ALA A 319 8.28 8.75 -10.85
N ALA A 320 9.28 9.40 -11.42
CA ALA A 320 10.66 9.36 -10.92
C ALA A 320 11.23 10.77 -10.78
N VAL A 321 11.94 11.02 -9.69
CA VAL A 321 12.72 12.24 -9.47
C VAL A 321 14.16 11.94 -9.84
N LEU A 322 14.69 12.67 -10.83
CA LEU A 322 16.04 12.47 -11.33
C LEU A 322 17.00 13.52 -10.74
N ASP A 323 18.29 13.20 -10.78
CA ASP A 323 19.36 14.00 -10.19
C ASP A 323 19.36 15.45 -10.73
N PRO A 324 19.31 16.48 -9.87
CA PRO A 324 19.36 17.89 -10.27
C PRO A 324 20.66 18.30 -10.98
N ALA A 325 21.75 17.55 -10.79
CA ALA A 325 23.02 17.85 -11.45
C ALA A 325 23.03 17.53 -12.96
N LEU A 326 21.97 16.89 -13.47
CA LEU A 326 21.87 16.53 -14.88
C LEU A 326 21.44 17.73 -15.73
N GLY A 327 22.18 18.01 -16.79
CA GLY A 327 21.74 18.88 -17.86
C GLY A 327 20.73 18.17 -18.76
N GLU A 328 20.01 18.91 -19.61
CA GLU A 328 18.93 18.40 -20.45
C GLU A 328 19.35 17.21 -21.34
N ASP A 329 20.51 17.31 -22.00
CA ASP A 329 21.03 16.21 -22.84
C ASP A 329 21.30 14.92 -22.03
N ALA A 330 21.80 15.09 -20.79
CA ALA A 330 22.08 13.95 -19.91
C ALA A 330 20.79 13.31 -19.39
N VAL A 331 19.78 14.12 -19.09
CA VAL A 331 18.45 13.63 -18.68
C VAL A 331 17.78 12.91 -19.83
N ARG A 332 17.84 13.44 -21.05
CA ARG A 332 17.31 12.79 -22.25
C ARG A 332 17.95 11.40 -22.45
N LYS A 333 19.30 11.32 -22.33
CA LYS A 333 20.01 10.03 -22.43
C LYS A 333 19.61 9.05 -21.34
N LEU A 334 19.47 9.52 -20.09
CA LEU A 334 19.03 8.69 -18.97
C LEU A 334 17.61 8.15 -19.18
N ALA A 335 16.70 9.00 -19.65
CA ALA A 335 15.32 8.59 -19.94
C ALA A 335 15.25 7.60 -21.12
N MET A 336 16.09 7.75 -22.14
CA MET A 336 16.24 6.78 -23.22
C MET A 336 16.80 5.45 -22.71
N GLU A 337 17.83 5.48 -21.85
CA GLU A 337 18.36 4.27 -21.21
C GLU A 337 17.27 3.57 -20.40
N LEU A 338 16.47 4.33 -19.64
CA LEU A 338 15.34 3.78 -18.90
C LEU A 338 14.33 3.12 -19.85
N SER A 339 13.91 3.79 -20.93
CA SER A 339 12.99 3.21 -21.92
C SER A 339 13.53 1.91 -22.52
N GLU A 340 14.82 1.85 -22.86
CA GLU A 340 15.45 0.61 -23.33
C GLU A 340 15.45 -0.51 -22.28
N ARG A 341 15.74 -0.17 -21.03
CA ARG A 341 15.67 -1.15 -19.92
C ARG A 341 14.24 -1.67 -19.74
N LEU A 342 13.23 -0.82 -19.89
CA LEU A 342 11.82 -1.22 -19.80
C LEU A 342 11.45 -2.25 -20.88
N ARG A 343 12.05 -2.19 -22.07
CA ARG A 343 11.85 -3.15 -23.17
C ARG A 343 12.47 -4.53 -22.93
N ALA A 344 13.37 -4.66 -21.94
CA ALA A 344 13.99 -5.95 -21.66
C ALA A 344 12.92 -6.99 -21.28
N PRO A 345 13.01 -8.23 -21.76
CA PRO A 345 12.00 -9.26 -21.53
C PRO A 345 11.86 -9.58 -20.04
N ILE A 346 10.63 -9.88 -19.62
CA ILE A 346 10.26 -10.29 -18.26
C ILE A 346 9.76 -11.73 -18.32
N LEU A 347 10.37 -12.61 -17.53
CA LEU A 347 9.99 -14.01 -17.45
C LEU A 347 8.95 -14.22 -16.35
N HIS A 348 7.78 -14.71 -16.71
CA HIS A 348 6.72 -15.04 -15.74
C HIS A 348 5.96 -16.30 -16.18
N GLY A 349 5.87 -17.31 -15.29
CA GLY A 349 5.10 -18.53 -15.54
C GLY A 349 5.51 -19.33 -16.80
N GLY A 350 6.76 -19.18 -17.26
CA GLY A 350 7.25 -19.79 -18.50
C GLY A 350 6.98 -18.97 -19.76
N ALA A 351 6.25 -17.85 -19.67
CA ALA A 351 6.03 -16.89 -20.74
C ALA A 351 7.10 -15.79 -20.71
N VAL A 352 7.41 -15.23 -21.90
CA VAL A 352 8.27 -14.06 -22.07
C VAL A 352 7.39 -12.87 -22.37
N LEU A 353 7.24 -11.99 -21.36
CA LEU A 353 6.47 -10.75 -21.51
C LEU A 353 7.38 -9.65 -22.06
N ARG A 354 6.89 -8.91 -23.04
CA ARG A 354 7.57 -7.75 -23.63
C ARG A 354 6.61 -6.57 -23.61
N LEU A 355 7.09 -5.44 -23.15
CA LEU A 355 6.37 -4.18 -23.16
C LEU A 355 7.38 -3.04 -23.31
N SER A 356 6.92 -1.87 -23.66
CA SER A 356 7.69 -0.63 -23.64
C SER A 356 7.14 0.32 -22.58
N GLY A 357 7.79 1.45 -22.40
CA GLY A 357 7.30 2.52 -21.52
C GLY A 357 7.60 3.86 -22.14
N SER A 358 6.55 4.62 -22.43
CA SER A 358 6.64 6.00 -22.87
C SER A 358 6.98 6.92 -21.72
N ILE A 359 7.86 7.91 -21.94
CA ILE A 359 8.42 8.75 -20.87
C ILE A 359 8.30 10.22 -21.23
N GLY A 360 7.63 10.99 -20.37
CA GLY A 360 7.59 12.44 -20.40
C GLY A 360 8.46 13.04 -19.29
N VAL A 361 9.34 13.96 -19.62
CA VAL A 361 10.30 14.54 -18.67
C VAL A 361 10.13 16.05 -18.59
N HIS A 362 10.09 16.59 -17.37
CA HIS A 362 10.03 18.03 -17.12
C HIS A 362 10.97 18.44 -15.98
N ARG A 363 11.51 19.62 -16.05
CA ARG A 363 12.32 20.22 -14.99
C ARG A 363 11.43 20.73 -13.87
N LEU A 364 11.80 20.46 -12.60
CA LEU A 364 11.03 20.93 -11.43
C LEU A 364 11.31 22.41 -11.15
N ASP A 365 10.93 23.28 -12.08
CA ASP A 365 11.07 24.74 -12.01
C ASP A 365 9.72 25.48 -12.05
N GLY A 366 8.61 24.71 -11.93
CA GLY A 366 7.25 25.23 -11.90
C GLY A 366 6.87 25.92 -10.59
N GLN A 367 5.73 26.58 -10.60
CA GLN A 367 5.19 27.26 -9.41
C GLN A 367 4.53 26.26 -8.43
N SER A 368 4.06 25.13 -8.94
CA SER A 368 3.40 24.08 -8.13
C SER A 368 3.73 22.69 -8.67
N VAL A 369 3.57 21.67 -7.82
CA VAL A 369 3.67 20.26 -8.23
C VAL A 369 2.67 19.93 -9.33
N ARG A 370 1.51 20.54 -9.29
CA ARG A 370 0.46 20.36 -10.30
C ARG A 370 0.94 20.82 -11.66
N ASP A 371 1.55 22.03 -11.75
CA ASP A 371 2.05 22.56 -13.02
C ASP A 371 3.18 21.69 -13.59
N CYS A 372 4.08 21.20 -12.72
CA CYS A 372 5.15 20.28 -13.13
C CYS A 372 4.59 18.94 -13.65
N LEU A 373 3.56 18.41 -13.00
CA LEU A 373 2.90 17.19 -13.46
C LEU A 373 2.18 17.41 -14.78
N GLU A 374 1.45 18.51 -14.95
CA GLU A 374 0.76 18.85 -16.20
C GLU A 374 1.74 18.97 -17.40
N ARG A 375 2.91 19.55 -17.17
CA ARG A 375 3.96 19.67 -18.21
C ARG A 375 4.62 18.34 -18.53
N ALA A 376 4.96 17.55 -17.50
CA ALA A 376 5.50 16.21 -17.70
C ALA A 376 4.49 15.26 -18.39
N ASP A 377 3.20 15.40 -18.07
CA ASP A 377 2.12 14.64 -18.70
C ASP A 377 1.93 15.05 -20.17
N ALA A 378 2.02 16.34 -20.50
CA ALA A 378 1.99 16.82 -21.88
C ALA A 378 3.16 16.23 -22.70
N ALA A 379 4.36 16.18 -22.13
CA ALA A 379 5.50 15.51 -22.76
C ALA A 379 5.29 14.01 -22.92
N LEU A 380 4.70 13.34 -21.91
CA LEU A 380 4.37 11.91 -21.96
C LEU A 380 3.32 11.62 -23.04
N TYR A 381 2.29 12.44 -23.13
CA TYR A 381 1.27 12.32 -24.18
C TYR A 381 1.90 12.41 -25.57
N LYS A 382 2.79 13.38 -25.78
CA LYS A 382 3.52 13.54 -27.05
C LYS A 382 4.44 12.36 -27.34
N ALA A 383 5.05 11.76 -26.30
CA ALA A 383 5.83 10.55 -26.44
C ALA A 383 4.97 9.39 -26.98
N LYS A 384 3.77 9.21 -26.45
CA LYS A 384 2.81 8.17 -26.93
C LYS A 384 2.35 8.38 -28.38
N GLU A 385 2.23 9.65 -28.81
CA GLU A 385 1.87 9.94 -30.22
C GLU A 385 3.02 9.64 -31.20
N LEU A 386 4.27 9.71 -30.75
CA LEU A 386 5.43 9.45 -31.62
C LEU A 386 5.62 7.94 -31.87
N SER A 387 5.70 7.14 -30.85
CA SER A 387 5.81 5.68 -30.90
C SER A 387 5.87 5.11 -29.49
N ASP A 388 5.53 3.83 -29.35
CA ASP A 388 5.68 3.08 -28.08
C ASP A 388 7.12 3.15 -27.57
N GLY A 389 7.28 3.54 -26.30
CA GLY A 389 8.58 3.69 -25.65
C GLY A 389 9.37 4.93 -26.08
N ALA A 390 8.72 5.92 -26.66
CA ALA A 390 9.38 7.20 -26.95
C ALA A 390 9.63 8.03 -25.68
N VAL A 391 10.60 8.95 -25.79
CA VAL A 391 10.98 9.85 -24.71
C VAL A 391 10.90 11.29 -25.20
N VAL A 392 10.14 12.11 -24.49
CA VAL A 392 10.02 13.55 -24.75
C VAL A 392 10.42 14.35 -23.51
N VAL A 393 11.29 15.32 -23.68
CA VAL A 393 11.61 16.33 -22.66
C VAL A 393 10.80 17.57 -22.99
N PHE A 394 10.00 18.03 -22.05
CA PHE A 394 9.13 19.21 -22.19
C PHE A 394 9.96 20.45 -22.54
N SER A 395 9.55 21.16 -23.55
CA SER A 395 10.23 22.33 -24.11
C SER A 395 9.33 23.57 -24.06
N PRO A 396 9.88 24.78 -24.27
CA PRO A 396 9.07 25.99 -24.38
C PRO A 396 8.03 25.95 -25.51
N ASP A 397 8.27 25.20 -26.59
CA ASP A 397 7.30 25.03 -27.69
C ASP A 397 6.10 24.20 -27.21
N ASP A 398 6.33 23.21 -26.35
CA ASP A 398 5.27 22.40 -25.74
C ASP A 398 4.39 23.22 -24.77
N GLU A 399 4.95 24.27 -24.15
CA GLU A 399 4.17 25.19 -23.29
C GLU A 399 3.08 25.91 -24.07
N ALA A 400 3.39 26.38 -25.29
CA ALA A 400 2.39 27.02 -26.15
C ALA A 400 1.29 26.04 -26.56
N GLU A 401 1.66 24.79 -26.88
CA GLU A 401 0.71 23.74 -27.23
C GLU A 401 -0.17 23.35 -26.03
N LEU A 402 0.40 23.25 -24.84
CA LEU A 402 -0.33 22.96 -23.59
C LEU A 402 -1.36 24.06 -23.28
N GLN A 403 -0.96 25.35 -23.44
CA GLN A 403 -1.86 26.49 -23.24
C GLN A 403 -2.99 26.51 -24.27
N ASP A 404 -2.68 26.23 -25.55
CA ASP A 404 -3.70 26.12 -26.61
C ASP A 404 -4.68 24.99 -26.30
N ARG A 405 -4.21 23.81 -25.88
CA ARG A 405 -5.06 22.68 -25.49
C ARG A 405 -5.95 23.01 -24.29
N ALA A 406 -5.43 23.68 -23.27
CA ALA A 406 -6.23 24.12 -22.11
C ALA A 406 -7.30 25.15 -22.53
N ALA A 407 -6.97 26.08 -23.43
CA ALA A 407 -7.92 27.04 -23.99
C ALA A 407 -9.00 26.33 -24.83
N VAL A 408 -8.59 25.39 -25.69
CA VAL A 408 -9.49 24.56 -26.50
C VAL A 408 -10.45 23.76 -25.63
N THR A 409 -9.96 23.16 -24.53
CA THR A 409 -10.80 22.41 -23.57
C THR A 409 -11.83 23.31 -22.89
N ARG A 410 -11.45 24.50 -22.46
CA ARG A 410 -12.40 25.47 -21.90
C ARG A 410 -13.46 25.87 -22.91
N LEU A 411 -13.05 26.22 -24.13
CA LEU A 411 -13.97 26.59 -25.20
C LEU A 411 -14.92 25.46 -25.59
N PHE A 412 -14.47 24.22 -25.55
CA PHE A 412 -15.32 23.05 -25.79
C PHE A 412 -16.39 22.89 -24.71
N ASN A 413 -16.06 23.15 -23.44
CA ASN A 413 -17.00 23.08 -22.33
C ASN A 413 -18.03 24.22 -22.34
N ASP A 414 -17.58 25.44 -22.64
CA ASP A 414 -18.39 26.66 -22.50
C ASP A 414 -19.19 26.99 -23.76
N SER A 415 -18.83 26.41 -24.92
CA SER A 415 -19.50 26.70 -26.18
C SER A 415 -20.77 25.89 -26.40
N ASN A 416 -21.75 26.50 -27.10
CA ASN A 416 -22.78 25.75 -27.78
C ASN A 416 -22.13 24.97 -28.96
N LEU A 417 -22.01 23.65 -28.81
CA LEU A 417 -21.36 22.80 -29.83
C LEU A 417 -22.01 22.95 -31.21
N ALA A 418 -23.33 23.20 -31.25
CA ALA A 418 -24.07 23.32 -32.51
C ALA A 418 -23.55 24.48 -33.40
N ASP A 419 -23.14 25.59 -32.81
CA ASP A 419 -22.69 26.76 -33.56
C ASP A 419 -21.24 26.58 -34.08
N ARG A 420 -20.50 25.63 -33.52
CA ARG A 420 -19.07 25.41 -33.78
C ARG A 420 -18.77 24.07 -34.41
N LEU A 421 -19.79 23.30 -34.78
CA LEU A 421 -19.71 22.01 -35.46
C LEU A 421 -20.03 22.23 -36.94
N LYS A 422 -19.25 21.62 -37.83
CA LYS A 422 -19.63 21.43 -39.24
C LYS A 422 -19.36 19.99 -39.66
N LEU A 423 -20.02 19.55 -40.72
CA LEU A 423 -19.79 18.24 -41.33
C LEU A 423 -19.16 18.39 -42.70
N VAL A 424 -18.33 17.45 -43.05
CA VAL A 424 -17.82 17.23 -44.41
C VAL A 424 -18.07 15.77 -44.79
N TYR A 425 -18.31 15.54 -46.06
CA TYR A 425 -18.79 14.26 -46.56
C TYR A 425 -17.81 13.71 -47.57
N GLN A 426 -17.39 12.46 -47.37
CA GLN A 426 -16.48 11.78 -48.29
C GLN A 426 -17.23 10.72 -49.08
N PRO A 427 -17.09 10.68 -50.41
CA PRO A 427 -17.78 9.68 -51.24
C PRO A 427 -17.21 8.27 -51.02
N ILE A 428 -18.12 7.29 -50.98
CA ILE A 428 -17.84 5.87 -51.10
C ILE A 428 -18.30 5.47 -52.48
N VAL A 429 -17.41 4.87 -53.25
CA VAL A 429 -17.65 4.55 -54.66
C VAL A 429 -17.65 3.04 -54.95
N ASP A 430 -18.43 2.63 -55.94
CA ASP A 430 -18.38 1.29 -56.48
C ASP A 430 -17.09 1.08 -57.30
N ALA A 431 -16.34 0.05 -56.95
CA ALA A 431 -15.04 -0.25 -57.56
C ALA A 431 -15.10 -0.56 -59.06
N GLU A 432 -16.22 -1.10 -59.55
CA GLU A 432 -16.40 -1.47 -60.95
C GLU A 432 -16.99 -0.31 -61.77
N GLY A 433 -18.04 0.31 -61.26
CA GLY A 433 -18.79 1.33 -62.01
C GLY A 433 -18.29 2.77 -61.75
N GLY A 434 -17.45 3.01 -60.76
CA GLY A 434 -16.97 4.34 -60.38
C GLY A 434 -18.07 5.28 -59.82
N GLY A 435 -19.32 4.79 -59.68
CA GLY A 435 -20.44 5.58 -59.18
C GLY A 435 -20.44 5.72 -57.68
N VAL A 436 -20.86 6.91 -57.17
CA VAL A 436 -21.03 7.12 -55.75
C VAL A 436 -22.20 6.30 -55.23
N VAL A 437 -21.96 5.50 -54.20
CA VAL A 437 -22.96 4.62 -53.57
C VAL A 437 -23.39 5.12 -52.20
N GLY A 438 -22.56 5.93 -51.55
CA GLY A 438 -22.83 6.53 -50.23
C GLY A 438 -21.83 7.59 -49.88
N PHE A 439 -22.00 8.16 -48.70
CA PHE A 439 -21.08 9.14 -48.13
C PHE A 439 -20.81 8.82 -46.66
N GLU A 440 -19.60 9.08 -46.20
CA GLU A 440 -19.28 9.11 -44.79
C GLU A 440 -19.24 10.54 -44.30
N ALA A 441 -19.92 10.82 -43.18
CA ALA A 441 -19.99 12.12 -42.52
C ALA A 441 -18.88 12.26 -41.49
N PHE A 442 -17.99 13.22 -41.69
CA PHE A 442 -16.92 13.56 -40.77
C PHE A 442 -17.22 14.87 -40.06
N ALA A 443 -17.27 14.81 -38.73
CA ALA A 443 -17.40 16.00 -37.90
C ALA A 443 -16.11 16.84 -37.93
N ARG A 444 -16.29 18.17 -37.89
CA ARG A 444 -15.21 19.15 -37.68
C ARG A 444 -15.70 20.14 -36.63
N TRP A 445 -14.91 20.38 -35.62
CA TRP A 445 -15.27 21.32 -34.58
C TRP A 445 -14.27 22.50 -34.58
N SER A 446 -14.75 23.71 -34.29
CA SER A 446 -13.92 24.90 -34.27
C SER A 446 -13.94 25.60 -32.91
N PRO A 447 -12.78 25.78 -32.24
CA PRO A 447 -12.70 26.54 -31.01
C PRO A 447 -12.97 28.06 -31.23
N ASP A 448 -12.61 28.60 -32.37
CA ASP A 448 -12.55 30.04 -32.68
C ASP A 448 -13.38 30.46 -33.89
N GLY A 449 -13.98 29.51 -34.62
CA GLY A 449 -14.69 29.75 -35.88
C GLY A 449 -13.80 29.74 -37.13
N HIS A 450 -12.47 29.72 -36.98
CA HIS A 450 -11.52 29.80 -38.08
C HIS A 450 -10.73 28.48 -38.26
N ARG A 451 -10.23 27.92 -37.16
CA ARG A 451 -9.48 26.65 -37.15
C ARG A 451 -10.45 25.48 -36.94
N TRP A 452 -10.47 24.55 -37.88
CA TRP A 452 -11.33 23.37 -37.83
C TRP A 452 -10.55 22.13 -37.43
N LEU A 453 -10.89 21.55 -36.29
CA LEU A 453 -10.24 20.38 -35.72
C LEU A 453 -10.93 19.10 -36.20
N PRO A 454 -10.15 18.06 -36.59
CA PRO A 454 -10.69 16.75 -36.94
C PRO A 454 -11.15 15.98 -35.68
N PRO A 455 -11.95 14.89 -35.83
CA PRO A 455 -12.47 14.12 -34.70
C PRO A 455 -11.43 13.67 -33.70
N GLY A 456 -10.27 13.16 -34.13
CA GLY A 456 -9.18 12.68 -33.26
C GLY A 456 -8.71 13.72 -32.24
N GLN A 457 -8.82 15.03 -32.53
CA GLN A 457 -8.39 16.10 -31.62
C GLN A 457 -9.47 16.57 -30.64
N PHE A 458 -10.76 16.42 -30.92
CA PHE A 458 -11.81 16.90 -30.01
C PHE A 458 -12.70 15.78 -29.42
N MET A 459 -12.66 14.58 -29.94
CA MET A 459 -13.43 13.45 -29.39
C MET A 459 -12.98 13.08 -27.97
N SER A 460 -11.67 13.12 -27.69
CA SER A 460 -11.14 12.94 -26.35
C SER A 460 -11.66 13.96 -25.35
N LEU A 461 -11.90 15.21 -25.80
CA LEU A 461 -12.53 16.26 -24.97
C LEU A 461 -14.00 15.94 -24.71
N ALA A 462 -14.74 15.46 -25.73
CA ALA A 462 -16.13 15.04 -25.57
C ALA A 462 -16.27 13.87 -24.60
N GLU A 463 -15.33 12.93 -24.63
CA GLU A 463 -15.28 11.81 -23.68
C GLU A 463 -14.98 12.25 -22.26
N ALA A 464 -13.96 13.08 -22.08
CA ALA A 464 -13.56 13.60 -20.76
C ALA A 464 -14.66 14.42 -20.11
N THR A 465 -15.44 15.16 -20.91
CA THR A 465 -16.54 16.03 -20.44
C THR A 465 -17.91 15.34 -20.41
N GLY A 466 -17.99 14.08 -20.87
CA GLY A 466 -19.24 13.31 -20.91
C GLY A 466 -20.26 13.79 -21.98
N ARG A 467 -19.82 14.60 -22.97
CA ARG A 467 -20.66 15.18 -24.00
C ARG A 467 -20.74 14.36 -25.30
N THR A 468 -20.20 13.13 -25.33
CA THR A 468 -20.21 12.26 -26.52
C THR A 468 -21.63 12.05 -27.07
N GLY A 469 -22.60 11.68 -26.22
CA GLY A 469 -23.98 11.45 -26.67
C GLY A 469 -24.68 12.69 -27.21
N GLU A 470 -24.36 13.89 -26.70
CA GLU A 470 -24.82 15.16 -27.24
C GLU A 470 -24.25 15.38 -28.65
N LEU A 471 -22.95 15.16 -28.80
CA LEU A 471 -22.24 15.32 -30.06
C LEU A 471 -22.74 14.33 -31.11
N THR A 472 -22.88 13.04 -30.77
CA THR A 472 -23.42 12.01 -31.68
C THR A 472 -24.81 12.37 -32.19
N ARG A 473 -25.70 12.82 -31.30
CA ARG A 473 -27.05 13.26 -31.69
C ARG A 473 -27.02 14.45 -32.66
N MET A 474 -26.16 15.43 -32.38
CA MET A 474 -26.02 16.65 -33.21
C MET A 474 -25.42 16.30 -34.59
N VAL A 475 -24.41 15.43 -34.63
CA VAL A 475 -23.82 14.95 -35.88
C VAL A 475 -24.87 14.23 -36.72
N MET A 476 -25.63 13.30 -36.13
CA MET A 476 -26.71 12.59 -36.79
C MET A 476 -27.78 13.55 -37.34
N GLU A 477 -28.32 14.42 -36.51
CA GLU A 477 -29.37 15.37 -36.93
C GLU A 477 -28.89 16.26 -38.07
N ARG A 478 -27.67 16.79 -37.97
CA ARG A 478 -27.10 17.67 -38.99
C ARG A 478 -26.81 16.93 -40.27
N ALA A 479 -26.22 15.72 -40.18
CA ALA A 479 -25.92 14.90 -41.34
C ALA A 479 -27.18 14.54 -42.16
N LEU A 480 -28.25 14.18 -41.44
CA LEU A 480 -29.54 13.88 -42.05
C LEU A 480 -30.15 15.09 -42.79
N ARG A 481 -30.03 16.29 -42.25
CA ARG A 481 -30.58 17.50 -42.86
C ARG A 481 -29.74 18.10 -43.97
N GLU A 482 -28.42 18.06 -43.83
CA GLU A 482 -27.48 18.65 -44.81
C GLU A 482 -27.22 17.78 -46.00
N CYS A 483 -27.19 16.45 -45.83
CA CYS A 483 -26.88 15.50 -46.90
C CYS A 483 -27.94 14.39 -47.02
N PRO A 484 -29.11 14.67 -47.58
CA PRO A 484 -30.19 13.70 -47.75
C PRO A 484 -29.84 12.70 -48.88
N ALA A 485 -28.75 11.97 -48.74
CA ALA A 485 -28.24 11.03 -49.73
C ALA A 485 -29.26 9.92 -50.10
N TRP A 486 -30.16 9.57 -49.16
CA TRP A 486 -31.21 8.58 -49.33
C TRP A 486 -32.27 9.00 -50.37
N GLU A 487 -32.50 10.27 -50.57
CA GLU A 487 -33.41 10.78 -51.59
C GLU A 487 -32.91 10.42 -53.01
N HIS A 488 -31.62 10.16 -53.12
CA HIS A 488 -30.96 9.74 -54.35
C HIS A 488 -30.63 8.23 -54.37
N GLY A 489 -31.18 7.44 -53.43
CA GLY A 489 -30.93 6.04 -53.29
C GLY A 489 -29.50 5.70 -52.84
N ARG A 490 -28.85 6.60 -52.10
CA ARG A 490 -27.52 6.44 -51.54
C ARG A 490 -27.60 6.34 -50.03
N TRP A 491 -26.60 5.73 -49.38
CA TRP A 491 -26.55 5.65 -47.92
C TRP A 491 -25.64 6.71 -47.32
N LEU A 492 -25.80 6.91 -46.01
CA LEU A 492 -25.01 7.84 -45.20
C LEU A 492 -24.40 7.09 -44.03
N SER A 493 -23.07 7.08 -43.96
CA SER A 493 -22.31 6.49 -42.84
C SER A 493 -22.01 7.53 -41.75
N ILE A 494 -22.19 7.13 -40.50
CA ILE A 494 -21.98 7.99 -39.32
C ILE A 494 -21.25 7.20 -38.26
N ASN A 495 -20.15 7.76 -37.77
CA ASN A 495 -19.32 7.19 -36.71
C ASN A 495 -20.02 7.19 -35.36
N LEU A 496 -20.00 6.08 -34.64
CA LEU A 496 -20.60 5.90 -33.32
C LEU A 496 -19.54 5.56 -32.27
N GLY A 497 -19.37 6.41 -31.28
CA GLY A 497 -18.38 6.23 -30.23
C GLY A 497 -18.66 5.04 -29.31
N PRO A 498 -17.62 4.44 -28.69
CA PRO A 498 -17.75 3.26 -27.82
C PRO A 498 -18.78 3.42 -26.70
N ARG A 499 -18.83 4.60 -26.07
CA ARG A 499 -19.80 4.90 -25.00
C ARG A 499 -21.24 4.95 -25.50
N ASP A 500 -21.44 5.41 -26.73
CA ASP A 500 -22.77 5.53 -27.32
C ASP A 500 -23.30 4.17 -27.77
N VAL A 501 -22.43 3.30 -28.28
CA VAL A 501 -22.77 1.90 -28.55
C VAL A 501 -23.25 1.19 -27.29
N MET A 502 -22.53 1.35 -26.18
CA MET A 502 -22.81 0.62 -24.95
C MET A 502 -23.96 1.22 -24.12
N ARG A 503 -24.40 2.46 -24.41
CA ARG A 503 -25.43 3.16 -23.67
C ARG A 503 -26.82 2.64 -24.01
N THR A 504 -27.61 2.34 -22.98
CA THR A 504 -29.03 1.98 -23.16
C THR A 504 -29.83 3.18 -23.67
N GLY A 505 -30.66 2.95 -24.71
CA GLY A 505 -31.55 3.98 -25.23
C GLY A 505 -30.96 4.80 -26.40
N THR A 506 -29.66 4.64 -26.75
CA THR A 506 -29.07 5.34 -27.89
C THR A 506 -29.77 4.92 -29.20
N ALA A 507 -30.03 3.64 -29.41
CA ALA A 507 -30.72 3.14 -30.60
C ALA A 507 -32.11 3.79 -30.78
N ASP A 508 -32.88 3.90 -29.67
CA ASP A 508 -34.21 4.55 -29.72
C ASP A 508 -34.13 6.05 -29.97
N ALA A 509 -33.11 6.71 -29.42
CA ALA A 509 -32.91 8.15 -29.62
C ALA A 509 -32.51 8.47 -31.06
N LEU A 510 -31.62 7.69 -31.66
CA LEU A 510 -31.21 7.87 -33.05
C LEU A 510 -32.32 7.48 -34.05
N ALA A 511 -33.08 6.42 -33.75
CA ALA A 511 -34.23 6.03 -34.58
C ALA A 511 -35.29 7.19 -34.66
N ARG A 512 -35.59 7.81 -33.55
CA ARG A 512 -36.51 8.98 -33.55
C ARG A 512 -36.01 10.13 -34.41
N LEU A 513 -34.70 10.45 -34.36
CA LEU A 513 -34.12 11.49 -35.21
C LEU A 513 -34.26 11.16 -36.73
N VAL A 514 -34.06 9.89 -37.07
CA VAL A 514 -34.21 9.43 -38.46
C VAL A 514 -35.69 9.51 -38.89
N GLU A 515 -36.62 9.10 -38.03
CA GLU A 515 -38.07 9.21 -38.27
C GLU A 515 -38.53 10.68 -38.39
N ASP A 516 -38.03 11.58 -37.54
CA ASP A 516 -38.37 13.00 -37.55
C ASP A 516 -37.97 13.70 -38.87
N VAL A 517 -36.93 13.25 -39.53
CA VAL A 517 -36.44 13.75 -40.82
C VAL A 517 -37.07 13.00 -42.00
N GLY A 518 -37.71 11.87 -41.75
CA GLY A 518 -38.33 11.03 -42.79
C GLY A 518 -37.33 10.18 -43.58
N ALA A 519 -36.14 9.99 -43.07
CA ALA A 519 -35.13 9.15 -43.72
C ALA A 519 -35.42 7.65 -43.46
N PRO A 520 -35.19 6.77 -44.42
CA PRO A 520 -35.34 5.34 -44.20
C PRO A 520 -34.14 4.82 -43.35
N PRO A 521 -34.38 4.18 -42.19
CA PRO A 521 -33.29 3.76 -41.29
C PRO A 521 -32.22 2.87 -41.98
N HIS A 522 -32.61 2.02 -42.97
CA HIS A 522 -31.69 1.17 -43.72
C HIS A 522 -30.73 1.92 -44.65
N SER A 523 -30.97 3.22 -44.90
CA SER A 523 -30.04 4.08 -45.61
C SER A 523 -28.95 4.67 -44.73
N ILE A 524 -29.02 4.42 -43.42
CA ILE A 524 -28.04 4.91 -42.45
C ILE A 524 -27.18 3.75 -41.96
N ILE A 525 -25.86 3.91 -42.12
CA ILE A 525 -24.85 2.98 -41.61
C ILE A 525 -24.21 3.58 -40.37
N LEU A 526 -24.22 2.83 -39.27
CA LEU A 526 -23.53 3.21 -38.05
C LEU A 526 -22.18 2.50 -38.01
N GLU A 527 -21.11 3.28 -38.03
CA GLU A 527 -19.74 2.78 -37.98
C GLU A 527 -19.27 2.64 -36.55
N VAL A 528 -18.78 1.47 -36.18
CA VAL A 528 -18.28 1.15 -34.84
C VAL A 528 -16.87 0.58 -34.95
N THR A 529 -15.94 1.13 -34.20
CA THR A 529 -14.56 0.65 -34.23
C THR A 529 -14.42 -0.67 -33.49
N GLU A 530 -13.44 -1.48 -33.89
CA GLU A 530 -13.06 -2.72 -33.20
C GLU A 530 -12.91 -2.55 -31.69
N ARG A 531 -12.26 -1.47 -31.25
CA ARG A 531 -12.05 -1.16 -29.82
C ARG A 531 -13.34 -0.99 -29.02
N ALA A 532 -14.41 -0.52 -29.66
CA ALA A 532 -15.72 -0.34 -29.01
C ALA A 532 -16.34 -1.68 -28.56
N LEU A 533 -15.91 -2.79 -29.14
CA LEU A 533 -16.50 -4.12 -28.97
C LEU A 533 -15.71 -5.03 -28.04
N LEU A 534 -14.45 -4.71 -27.73
CA LEU A 534 -13.52 -5.58 -27.00
C LEU A 534 -13.85 -5.75 -25.50
N GLY A 535 -14.50 -4.78 -24.84
CA GLY A 535 -14.68 -4.79 -23.39
C GLY A 535 -15.67 -5.85 -22.86
N ASP A 536 -16.78 -6.07 -23.59
CA ASP A 536 -17.82 -7.06 -23.29
C ASP A 536 -18.53 -7.47 -24.58
N PRO A 537 -18.03 -8.50 -25.28
CA PRO A 537 -18.53 -8.91 -26.59
C PRO A 537 -20.02 -9.27 -26.60
N ARG A 538 -20.52 -9.95 -25.58
CA ARG A 538 -21.95 -10.33 -25.49
C ARG A 538 -22.85 -9.12 -25.34
N ARG A 539 -22.42 -8.16 -24.55
CA ARG A 539 -23.15 -6.90 -24.36
C ARG A 539 -23.10 -6.05 -25.61
N ALA A 540 -21.95 -5.99 -26.29
CA ALA A 540 -21.78 -5.31 -27.57
C ALA A 540 -22.73 -5.91 -28.62
N GLU A 541 -22.77 -7.22 -28.78
CA GLU A 541 -23.68 -7.94 -29.70
C GLU A 541 -25.14 -7.56 -29.42
N ALA A 542 -25.59 -7.63 -28.16
CA ALA A 542 -26.96 -7.26 -27.78
C ALA A 542 -27.30 -5.79 -28.12
N ARG A 543 -26.31 -4.86 -27.99
CA ARG A 543 -26.48 -3.46 -28.37
C ARG A 543 -26.56 -3.25 -29.85
N LEU A 544 -25.69 -3.89 -30.65
CA LEU A 544 -25.73 -3.82 -32.10
C LEU A 544 -27.03 -4.41 -32.66
N GLN A 545 -27.53 -5.49 -32.07
CA GLN A 545 -28.87 -6.04 -32.40
C GLN A 545 -29.99 -5.02 -32.15
N ALA A 546 -29.89 -4.19 -31.11
CA ALA A 546 -30.90 -3.17 -30.84
C ALA A 546 -30.92 -2.08 -31.94
N PHE A 547 -29.76 -1.69 -32.51
CA PHE A 547 -29.69 -0.79 -33.65
C PHE A 547 -30.27 -1.44 -34.92
N ARG A 548 -29.92 -2.70 -35.22
CA ARG A 548 -30.49 -3.41 -36.37
C ARG A 548 -32.00 -3.59 -36.26
N ALA A 549 -32.52 -3.85 -35.06
CA ALA A 549 -33.96 -3.96 -34.84
C ALA A 549 -34.71 -2.64 -35.13
N ARG A 550 -34.01 -1.49 -35.16
CA ARG A 550 -34.54 -0.18 -35.57
C ARG A 550 -34.34 0.09 -37.08
N GLY A 551 -33.74 -0.87 -37.81
CA GLY A 551 -33.50 -0.79 -39.23
C GLY A 551 -32.18 -0.16 -39.65
N PHE A 552 -31.31 0.22 -38.72
CA PHE A 552 -29.94 0.67 -39.04
C PHE A 552 -29.09 -0.46 -39.59
N ARG A 553 -28.12 -0.12 -40.43
CA ARG A 553 -27.01 -1.00 -40.81
C ARG A 553 -25.79 -0.73 -39.98
N ILE A 554 -24.94 -1.75 -39.79
CA ILE A 554 -23.76 -1.66 -38.94
C ILE A 554 -22.51 -1.96 -39.75
N ALA A 555 -21.54 -1.06 -39.73
CA ALA A 555 -20.21 -1.28 -40.28
C ALA A 555 -19.19 -1.41 -39.15
N LEU A 556 -18.30 -2.40 -39.26
CA LEU A 556 -17.11 -2.54 -38.41
C LEU A 556 -15.99 -1.73 -39.06
N ASP A 557 -15.51 -0.73 -38.32
CA ASP A 557 -14.50 0.24 -38.77
C ASP A 557 -13.10 -0.09 -38.25
N ASP A 558 -12.04 0.42 -38.93
CA ASP A 558 -10.61 0.22 -38.62
C ASP A 558 -10.20 -1.28 -38.58
N PHE A 559 -10.83 -2.13 -39.38
CA PHE A 559 -10.57 -3.57 -39.31
C PHE A 559 -9.21 -3.93 -39.91
N GLY A 560 -8.39 -4.62 -39.07
CA GLY A 560 -7.06 -5.09 -39.44
C GLY A 560 -5.91 -4.27 -38.87
N ALA A 561 -6.18 -3.11 -38.23
CA ALA A 561 -5.20 -2.35 -37.44
C ALA A 561 -5.02 -2.92 -36.03
N GLY A 562 -5.92 -3.79 -35.55
CA GLY A 562 -6.00 -4.32 -34.20
C GLY A 562 -5.83 -5.85 -34.12
N TRP A 563 -6.14 -6.38 -32.93
CA TRP A 563 -5.97 -7.80 -32.57
C TRP A 563 -7.30 -8.56 -32.46
N SER A 564 -8.34 -8.19 -33.21
CA SER A 564 -9.59 -8.95 -33.18
C SER A 564 -9.37 -10.39 -33.67
N SER A 565 -9.82 -11.33 -32.87
CA SER A 565 -9.90 -12.69 -33.35
C SER A 565 -11.02 -12.77 -34.41
N LEU A 566 -10.71 -13.29 -35.59
CA LEU A 566 -11.67 -13.55 -36.67
C LEU A 566 -12.95 -14.26 -36.17
N SER A 567 -12.86 -15.00 -35.06
CA SER A 567 -14.00 -15.67 -34.44
C SER A 567 -15.04 -14.70 -33.83
N GLN A 568 -14.66 -13.49 -33.43
CA GLN A 568 -15.60 -12.51 -32.88
C GLN A 568 -16.43 -11.84 -33.98
N VAL A 569 -15.87 -11.58 -35.15
CA VAL A 569 -16.57 -10.97 -36.27
C VAL A 569 -17.78 -11.83 -36.73
N HIS A 570 -17.64 -13.15 -36.67
CA HIS A 570 -18.72 -14.08 -37.03
C HIS A 570 -19.98 -13.95 -36.15
N SER A 571 -19.84 -13.58 -34.89
CA SER A 571 -20.97 -13.47 -33.95
C SER A 571 -21.66 -12.10 -33.99
N LEU A 572 -21.03 -11.08 -34.56
CA LEU A 572 -21.57 -9.74 -34.58
C LEU A 572 -22.56 -9.52 -35.72
N PRO A 573 -23.64 -8.77 -35.49
CA PRO A 573 -24.66 -8.49 -36.51
C PRO A 573 -24.20 -7.37 -37.44
N LEU A 574 -23.19 -7.63 -38.27
CA LEU A 574 -22.58 -6.68 -39.19
C LEU A 574 -23.22 -6.74 -40.59
N ASP A 575 -23.23 -5.60 -41.27
CA ASP A 575 -23.63 -5.47 -42.68
C ASP A 575 -22.43 -5.10 -43.55
N MET A 576 -21.34 -4.56 -42.96
CA MET A 576 -20.15 -4.14 -43.68
C MET A 576 -18.89 -4.24 -42.81
N ILE A 577 -17.74 -4.46 -43.43
CA ILE A 577 -16.40 -4.32 -42.87
C ILE A 577 -15.66 -3.24 -43.65
N LYS A 578 -15.03 -2.29 -42.97
CA LYS A 578 -14.15 -1.25 -43.51
C LYS A 578 -12.71 -1.62 -43.19
N ILE A 579 -11.89 -1.81 -44.19
CA ILE A 579 -10.46 -2.16 -44.08
C ILE A 579 -9.69 -0.87 -43.82
N ASP A 580 -8.92 -0.86 -42.73
CA ASP A 580 -8.14 0.28 -42.28
C ASP A 580 -7.15 0.82 -43.31
N GLN A 581 -6.94 2.13 -43.31
CA GLN A 581 -6.05 2.84 -44.22
C GLN A 581 -4.57 2.42 -44.12
N GLU A 582 -4.08 1.94 -42.95
CA GLU A 582 -2.69 1.50 -42.80
C GLU A 582 -2.41 0.27 -43.65
N LEU A 583 -3.35 -0.68 -43.71
CA LEU A 583 -3.28 -1.82 -44.61
C LEU A 583 -3.36 -1.41 -46.07
N SER A 584 -4.21 -0.43 -46.38
CA SER A 584 -4.42 0.08 -47.73
C SER A 584 -3.18 0.79 -48.27
N ARG A 585 -2.45 1.53 -47.45
CA ARG A 585 -1.19 2.19 -47.84
C ARG A 585 -0.13 1.20 -48.30
N ALA A 586 -0.07 0.04 -47.65
CA ALA A 586 0.89 -1.01 -48.00
C ALA A 586 0.43 -1.89 -49.18
N LEU A 587 -0.81 -1.75 -49.64
CA LEU A 587 -1.45 -2.62 -50.63
C LEU A 587 -0.65 -2.77 -51.96
N ALA A 588 -0.13 -1.69 -52.47
CA ALA A 588 0.62 -1.70 -53.75
C ALA A 588 2.03 -2.31 -53.60
N THR A 589 2.66 -2.21 -52.42
CA THR A 589 4.07 -2.53 -52.22
C THR A 589 4.34 -3.78 -51.42
N ASP A 590 3.45 -4.15 -50.47
CA ASP A 590 3.65 -5.28 -49.54
C ASP A 590 2.79 -6.51 -49.95
N PRO A 591 3.41 -7.64 -50.30
CA PRO A 591 2.69 -8.90 -50.54
C PRO A 591 1.94 -9.42 -49.31
N GLY A 592 2.44 -9.15 -48.08
CA GLY A 592 1.80 -9.54 -46.82
C GLY A 592 0.47 -8.80 -46.62
N ALA A 593 0.47 -7.46 -46.85
CA ALA A 593 -0.75 -6.66 -46.80
C ALA A 593 -1.79 -7.15 -47.83
N ARG A 594 -1.37 -7.46 -49.05
CA ARG A 594 -2.27 -8.05 -50.09
C ARG A 594 -2.91 -9.36 -49.64
N MET A 595 -2.11 -10.27 -49.05
CA MET A 595 -2.61 -11.56 -48.58
C MET A 595 -3.64 -11.36 -47.45
N LEU A 596 -3.35 -10.45 -46.50
CA LEU A 596 -4.24 -10.16 -45.39
C LEU A 596 -5.56 -9.54 -45.86
N ILE A 597 -5.51 -8.53 -46.74
CA ILE A 597 -6.69 -7.90 -47.34
C ILE A 597 -7.51 -8.95 -48.13
N GLY A 598 -6.88 -9.82 -48.94
CA GLY A 598 -7.56 -10.89 -49.63
C GLY A 598 -8.26 -11.89 -48.69
N THR A 599 -7.67 -12.13 -47.52
CA THR A 599 -8.29 -12.97 -46.48
C THR A 599 -9.51 -12.28 -45.87
N ILE A 600 -9.45 -10.98 -45.58
CA ILE A 600 -10.58 -10.18 -45.07
C ILE A 600 -11.73 -10.18 -46.09
N ILE A 601 -11.44 -9.95 -47.37
CA ILE A 601 -12.44 -9.97 -48.44
C ILE A 601 -13.14 -11.33 -48.50
N SER A 602 -12.35 -12.41 -48.45
CA SER A 602 -12.87 -13.78 -48.46
C SER A 602 -13.77 -14.07 -47.27
N LEU A 603 -13.39 -13.58 -46.10
CA LEU A 603 -14.20 -13.67 -44.87
C LEU A 603 -15.53 -12.92 -45.03
N ALA A 604 -15.48 -11.65 -45.42
CA ALA A 604 -16.67 -10.83 -45.66
C ALA A 604 -17.63 -11.50 -46.63
N TRP A 605 -17.10 -12.05 -47.72
CA TRP A 605 -17.88 -12.80 -48.71
C TRP A 605 -18.57 -14.03 -48.11
N GLN A 606 -17.84 -14.83 -47.32
CA GLN A 606 -18.40 -16.02 -46.65
C GLN A 606 -19.49 -15.66 -45.65
N LEU A 607 -19.35 -14.53 -44.95
CA LEU A 607 -20.34 -14.02 -44.02
C LEU A 607 -21.52 -13.31 -44.69
N GLY A 608 -21.47 -13.06 -45.99
CA GLY A 608 -22.52 -12.38 -46.77
C GLY A 608 -22.60 -10.89 -46.46
N ILE A 609 -21.51 -10.26 -46.00
CA ILE A 609 -21.42 -8.81 -45.67
C ILE A 609 -20.54 -8.09 -46.69
N ASP A 610 -20.79 -6.79 -46.86
CA ASP A 610 -20.00 -5.97 -47.78
C ASP A 610 -18.62 -5.63 -47.20
N CYS A 611 -17.65 -5.34 -48.08
CA CYS A 611 -16.32 -4.95 -47.70
C CYS A 611 -15.91 -3.67 -48.42
N THR A 612 -15.50 -2.65 -47.64
CA THR A 612 -14.99 -1.37 -48.13
C THR A 612 -13.50 -1.26 -47.78
N ILE A 613 -12.68 -0.76 -48.69
CA ILE A 613 -11.30 -0.40 -48.40
C ILE A 613 -11.19 1.11 -48.29
N GLU A 614 -10.50 1.56 -47.23
CA GLU A 614 -10.29 2.99 -46.94
C GLU A 614 -8.90 3.46 -47.37
N GLY A 615 -8.72 4.79 -47.41
CA GLY A 615 -7.42 5.39 -47.65
C GLY A 615 -6.80 5.11 -49.00
N VAL A 616 -7.62 4.92 -50.05
CA VAL A 616 -7.12 4.78 -51.41
C VAL A 616 -6.62 6.15 -51.92
N GLU A 617 -5.32 6.31 -52.03
CA GLU A 617 -4.67 7.60 -52.35
C GLU A 617 -4.25 7.71 -53.81
N ASP A 618 -4.08 6.58 -54.52
CA ASP A 618 -3.63 6.54 -55.92
C ASP A 618 -4.30 5.42 -56.77
N GLU A 619 -4.11 5.51 -58.08
CA GLU A 619 -4.67 4.54 -59.05
C GLU A 619 -4.03 3.14 -58.94
N ALA A 620 -2.79 3.02 -58.46
CA ALA A 620 -2.14 1.73 -58.30
C ALA A 620 -2.80 0.94 -57.14
N GLN A 621 -3.11 1.60 -56.06
CA GLN A 621 -3.88 1.03 -54.94
C GLN A 621 -5.30 0.66 -55.40
N ALA A 622 -6.00 1.56 -56.10
CA ALA A 622 -7.34 1.29 -56.61
C ALA A 622 -7.38 0.07 -57.56
N THR A 623 -6.41 -0.02 -58.45
CA THR A 623 -6.31 -1.14 -59.39
C THR A 623 -6.01 -2.46 -58.68
N THR A 624 -5.11 -2.42 -57.67
CA THR A 624 -4.78 -3.61 -56.87
C THR A 624 -5.99 -4.08 -56.06
N ALA A 625 -6.71 -3.14 -55.44
CA ALA A 625 -7.93 -3.41 -54.67
C ALA A 625 -9.02 -4.07 -55.56
N ARG A 626 -9.26 -3.53 -56.75
CA ARG A 626 -10.18 -4.14 -57.74
C ARG A 626 -9.73 -5.57 -58.08
N GLY A 627 -8.44 -5.78 -58.33
CA GLY A 627 -7.87 -7.09 -58.62
C GLY A 627 -8.04 -8.11 -57.49
N LEU A 628 -8.17 -7.69 -56.26
CA LEU A 628 -8.47 -8.54 -55.11
C LEU A 628 -9.97 -8.78 -54.89
N GLY A 629 -10.85 -8.15 -55.71
CA GLY A 629 -12.30 -8.30 -55.60
C GLY A 629 -12.97 -7.37 -54.61
N ILE A 630 -12.35 -6.27 -54.23
CA ILE A 630 -12.99 -5.22 -53.44
C ILE A 630 -14.12 -4.59 -54.25
N ARG A 631 -15.29 -4.47 -53.61
CA ARG A 631 -16.48 -3.92 -54.24
C ARG A 631 -16.64 -2.43 -53.97
N LEU A 632 -16.26 -1.96 -52.78
CA LEU A 632 -16.44 -0.58 -52.34
C LEU A 632 -15.09 0.03 -51.98
N MET A 633 -14.88 1.27 -52.36
CA MET A 633 -13.63 2.00 -52.13
C MET A 633 -13.90 3.41 -51.63
N GLN A 634 -13.04 3.89 -50.71
CA GLN A 634 -13.01 5.24 -50.19
C GLN A 634 -11.57 5.74 -50.09
N GLY A 635 -11.33 7.02 -50.42
CA GLY A 635 -10.00 7.61 -50.31
C GLY A 635 -9.84 8.89 -51.11
N TYR A 636 -8.71 9.57 -50.95
CA TYR A 636 -8.47 10.87 -51.56
C TYR A 636 -8.35 10.80 -53.08
N HIS A 637 -7.99 9.66 -53.60
CA HIS A 637 -7.97 9.42 -55.07
C HIS A 637 -9.38 9.47 -55.68
N LEU A 638 -10.39 9.02 -54.92
CA LEU A 638 -11.77 8.93 -55.37
C LEU A 638 -12.60 10.16 -55.03
N GLY A 639 -12.20 10.88 -53.99
CA GLY A 639 -12.83 12.12 -53.54
C GLY A 639 -12.36 12.53 -52.13
N ARG A 640 -12.05 13.81 -51.96
CA ARG A 640 -11.75 14.37 -50.63
C ARG A 640 -13.05 14.66 -49.88
N PRO A 641 -13.01 14.69 -48.53
CA PRO A 641 -14.13 15.19 -47.72
C PRO A 641 -14.46 16.63 -48.11
N GLN A 642 -15.73 16.90 -48.45
CA GLN A 642 -16.20 18.19 -48.97
C GLN A 642 -17.56 18.59 -48.36
N ALA A 643 -18.02 19.80 -48.64
CA ALA A 643 -19.31 20.26 -48.14
C ALA A 643 -20.50 19.48 -48.76
N ALA A 644 -21.61 19.41 -48.05
CA ALA A 644 -22.78 18.62 -48.46
C ALA A 644 -23.25 18.90 -49.92
N ALA A 645 -23.32 20.17 -50.31
CA ALA A 645 -23.76 20.57 -51.65
C ALA A 645 -22.81 20.02 -52.77
N GLU A 646 -21.49 20.07 -52.50
CA GLU A 646 -20.48 19.57 -53.40
C GLU A 646 -20.54 18.01 -53.45
N ALA A 647 -20.70 17.37 -52.31
CA ALA A 647 -20.81 15.90 -52.22
C ALA A 647 -22.03 15.40 -52.99
N ILE A 648 -23.21 16.01 -52.80
CA ILE A 648 -24.43 15.61 -53.51
C ILE A 648 -24.29 15.83 -55.02
N SER A 649 -23.56 16.87 -55.47
CA SER A 649 -23.34 17.09 -56.89
C SER A 649 -22.58 15.97 -57.61
N LEU A 650 -21.79 15.18 -56.89
CA LEU A 650 -21.08 14.00 -57.43
C LEU A 650 -22.07 12.91 -57.88
N ILE A 651 -23.25 12.82 -57.26
CA ILE A 651 -24.28 11.85 -57.65
C ILE A 651 -24.78 12.11 -59.06
N GLY A 652 -24.91 13.41 -59.42
CA GLY A 652 -25.43 13.81 -60.75
C GLY A 652 -24.38 13.76 -61.88
N GLY A 653 -23.09 13.88 -61.54
CA GLY A 653 -21.99 13.96 -62.52
C GLY A 653 -21.54 12.60 -63.06
N LEU A 654 -21.87 11.51 -62.43
CA LEU A 654 -21.51 10.16 -62.79
C LEU A 654 -22.75 9.35 -63.26
N GLN A 655 -23.46 9.85 -64.27
CA GLN A 655 -24.57 9.08 -64.87
C GLN A 655 -24.04 7.87 -65.62
N GLY A 656 -24.12 6.72 -65.03
CA GLY A 656 -23.85 5.46 -65.72
C GLY A 656 -23.53 4.28 -64.86
N SER A 657 -24.21 4.03 -63.74
CA SER A 657 -24.22 2.68 -63.21
C SER A 657 -25.28 2.45 -62.13
N ASN A 658 -25.76 1.25 -62.12
CA ASN A 658 -26.76 0.66 -61.27
C ASN A 658 -26.64 1.01 -59.80
N VAL A 659 -27.77 1.24 -59.14
CA VAL A 659 -27.86 1.28 -57.69
C VAL A 659 -27.25 0.00 -57.12
N VAL A 660 -26.09 0.10 -56.52
CA VAL A 660 -25.48 -1.02 -55.78
C VAL A 660 -26.25 -1.16 -54.47
N SER A 661 -27.19 -2.12 -54.40
CA SER A 661 -27.80 -2.44 -53.10
C SER A 661 -26.79 -3.23 -52.28
N LEU A 662 -26.61 -2.84 -50.99
CA LEU A 662 -25.92 -3.69 -50.04
C LEU A 662 -26.62 -5.06 -49.99
N ARG A 663 -25.87 -6.15 -49.83
CA ARG A 663 -26.46 -7.49 -49.75
C ARG A 663 -27.49 -7.54 -48.61
N ALA A 664 -28.69 -8.07 -48.93
CA ALA A 664 -29.81 -8.19 -47.99
C ALA A 664 -29.57 -9.26 -46.91
#